data_be49de12b77d7c290e16c7194ec4ca14
#
_entry.id   be49de12b77d7c290e16c7194ec4ca14
#
_cell.length_a   1.000
_cell.length_b   1.000
_cell.length_c   1.000
_cell.angle_alpha   90.00
_cell.angle_beta   90.00
_cell.angle_gamma   90.00
#
_symmetry.space_group_name_H-M   'P 1'
#
loop_
_entity.id
_entity.type
_entity.pdbx_description
1 polymer ?
#
loop_
_entity_poly.entity_id
_entity_poly.type
_entity_poly.pdbx_seq_one_letter_code
_entity_poly.pdbx_strand_id
1 'polypeptide(L)'
;MKSLNKFMPLRTICVLLSVAFLTACGVSNEPVPREWLGQNVLFTSYQESPKYLDSTSSYSNNETPWTYAVYEPPLKYHYLKRPYELQPRTLTQLPQVTYLDKQGKEVSAKTTASQIVESIFELKISPGIQFQPHPAFAQDAQGQPLYLKLTEADLEGKRTPYQFEKMGSRELVADDYLYAIKRLATPRIKSPSFGFLSEKIVGLADYGKKIKAYNNQVKSGKSARELGPFGHLPWLDFREHALDGVQVIDKYTLKIRVKGKYPQFKYWLAMTFFSPVAWEVDAFYAQAGMSRRNLNPDTWPVGTGPYMLTDYVPNARMVLERNPNYRLVTYPCEGEDGDKEKGLLHDCGKRLPFIDKVVSVIEKEGTSVATKFIQGYYDVPQLERGEPGIGYQVSIQDGTGMAKELMARKIQLPSTIQVGFWHFGFNWLDPVVGGGKTPDEKVRNRKLRQALSIAFDFEEYVSVFEEDRAEVNQSVIVPGLFGHDQTKFNPVIYEWGADGKSHRKSIEVAKKLLSEAGYPDGREVKTGKPLVINYDSQGVGPGYKARIDWVAKQFAKLNIELEVRNTDYNRFQDKMRKGSAQFFFWGWLADYPDPENFAFLLYGPNSKVKFDGENSSNYVNAEYDQLFDKMKDLDDTPERAAVIKRMIEISQEDAPLLNGWSEEFGGAYHQWVFNGKPSNIIRDQLPYLRIDPLLRKAKIQEWNQAHVWPLVLAPFLFLMLAIPAWRAWKKRQNQRAVVGRMES
;
A
#
# COMPACT_ATOMS: atom_id res chain seq x y z
N MET A 1 -23.33 -79.30 22.31
CA MET A 1 -22.16 -78.46 22.27
C MET A 1 -22.61 -77.07 21.84
N LYS A 2 -22.59 -76.10 22.77
CA LYS A 2 -23.05 -74.72 22.57
C LYS A 2 -21.90 -73.85 22.00
N SER A 3 -22.01 -73.35 20.77
CA SER A 3 -21.13 -72.31 20.23
C SER A 3 -21.66 -70.93 20.65
N LEU A 4 -20.96 -70.24 21.50
CA LEU A 4 -21.18 -68.86 21.83
C LEU A 4 -20.68 -67.99 20.67
N ASN A 5 -21.57 -67.52 19.84
CA ASN A 5 -21.28 -66.38 18.97
C ASN A 5 -21.38 -65.09 19.81
N LYS A 6 -20.23 -64.58 20.24
CA LYS A 6 -20.07 -63.21 20.78
C LYS A 6 -19.98 -62.22 19.63
N PHE A 7 -21.07 -61.86 19.00
CA PHE A 7 -21.11 -60.65 18.19
C PHE A 7 -21.32 -59.47 19.14
N MET A 8 -20.28 -58.66 19.26
CA MET A 8 -20.39 -57.37 19.87
C MET A 8 -21.49 -56.58 19.12
N PRO A 9 -22.56 -56.09 19.80
CA PRO A 9 -23.69 -55.51 19.08
C PRO A 9 -23.21 -54.31 18.27
N LEU A 10 -23.61 -54.26 17.00
CA LEU A 10 -23.26 -53.19 16.03
C LEU A 10 -23.42 -51.78 16.62
N ARG A 11 -24.32 -51.63 17.60
CA ARG A 11 -24.54 -50.41 18.40
C ARG A 11 -23.34 -49.96 19.22
N THR A 12 -22.63 -50.90 19.84
CA THR A 12 -21.44 -50.55 20.64
C THR A 12 -20.28 -50.15 19.73
N ILE A 13 -20.18 -50.72 18.56
CA ILE A 13 -19.20 -50.36 17.52
C ILE A 13 -19.52 -48.96 16.98
N CYS A 14 -20.78 -48.63 16.69
CA CYS A 14 -21.19 -47.30 16.21
C CYS A 14 -20.93 -46.20 17.27
N VAL A 15 -21.20 -46.47 18.54
CA VAL A 15 -20.95 -45.52 19.63
C VAL A 15 -19.47 -45.34 19.85
N LEU A 16 -18.67 -46.40 19.83
CA LEU A 16 -17.20 -46.29 19.94
C LEU A 16 -16.58 -45.61 18.73
N LEU A 17 -17.07 -45.84 17.52
CA LEU A 17 -16.65 -45.12 16.34
C LEU A 17 -17.07 -43.64 16.40
N SER A 18 -18.28 -43.31 16.86
CA SER A 18 -18.71 -41.92 17.04
C SER A 18 -17.88 -41.19 18.09
N VAL A 19 -17.55 -41.82 19.20
CA VAL A 19 -16.66 -41.27 20.24
C VAL A 19 -15.24 -41.16 19.72
N ALA A 20 -14.74 -42.15 18.97
CA ALA A 20 -13.41 -42.06 18.33
C ALA A 20 -13.33 -40.97 17.25
N PHE A 21 -14.40 -40.76 16.46
CA PHE A 21 -14.50 -39.63 15.52
C PHE A 21 -14.54 -38.27 16.24
N LEU A 22 -15.24 -38.19 17.38
CA LEU A 22 -15.28 -36.94 18.18
C LEU A 22 -13.97 -36.63 18.87
N THR A 23 -13.13 -37.63 19.16
CA THR A 23 -11.81 -37.44 19.76
C THR A 23 -10.69 -37.29 18.72
N ALA A 24 -10.87 -37.79 17.50
CA ALA A 24 -9.90 -37.69 16.41
C ALA A 24 -9.92 -36.30 15.71
N CYS A 25 -11.07 -35.64 15.67
CA CYS A 25 -11.13 -34.22 15.30
C CYS A 25 -10.89 -33.40 16.55
N GLY A 26 -9.67 -32.92 16.73
CA GLY A 26 -9.41 -31.83 17.67
C GLY A 26 -10.37 -30.70 17.32
N VAL A 27 -11.39 -30.45 18.14
CA VAL A 27 -12.38 -29.38 17.95
C VAL A 27 -11.71 -28.07 18.30
N SER A 28 -10.78 -27.64 17.46
CA SER A 28 -10.09 -26.39 17.60
C SER A 28 -10.28 -25.59 16.33
N ASN A 29 -10.87 -24.44 16.45
CA ASN A 29 -10.98 -23.44 15.37
C ASN A 29 -9.71 -22.56 15.28
N GLU A 30 -8.59 -23.02 15.84
CA GLU A 30 -7.33 -22.29 15.80
C GLU A 30 -6.79 -22.28 14.37
N PRO A 31 -6.71 -21.13 13.69
CA PRO A 31 -6.28 -21.03 12.29
C PRO A 31 -4.78 -21.09 12.13
N VAL A 32 -4.04 -21.03 13.24
CA VAL A 32 -2.58 -21.05 13.28
C VAL A 32 -2.11 -22.22 14.13
N PRO A 33 -0.91 -22.78 13.87
CA PRO A 33 -0.34 -23.83 14.71
C PRO A 33 -0.34 -23.43 16.19
N ARG A 34 -0.82 -24.29 17.07
CA ARG A 34 -0.94 -24.00 18.50
C ARG A 34 0.37 -23.58 19.15
N GLU A 35 1.47 -24.14 18.67
CA GLU A 35 2.82 -23.81 19.09
C GLU A 35 3.17 -22.33 18.85
N TRP A 36 2.60 -21.68 17.84
CA TRP A 36 2.88 -20.28 17.52
C TRP A 36 2.13 -19.28 18.39
N LEU A 37 1.00 -19.68 18.99
CA LEU A 37 0.18 -18.77 19.80
C LEU A 37 0.92 -18.20 21.03
N GLY A 38 1.84 -18.97 21.59
CA GLY A 38 2.68 -18.53 22.72
C GLY A 38 4.01 -17.93 22.31
N GLN A 39 4.30 -17.81 21.02
CA GLN A 39 5.53 -17.23 20.49
C GLN A 39 5.36 -15.76 20.11
N ASN A 40 6.48 -15.05 20.01
CA ASN A 40 6.52 -13.64 19.61
C ASN A 40 6.38 -13.50 18.07
N VAL A 41 5.23 -13.96 17.57
CA VAL A 41 4.85 -13.95 16.15
C VAL A 41 3.63 -13.07 15.99
N LEU A 42 3.70 -12.06 15.11
CA LEU A 42 2.56 -11.23 14.74
C LEU A 42 1.80 -11.90 13.59
N PHE A 43 0.49 -12.00 13.71
CA PHE A 43 -0.40 -12.48 12.65
C PHE A 43 -1.18 -11.32 12.06
N THR A 44 -1.14 -11.21 10.74
CA THR A 44 -1.83 -10.16 9.98
C THR A 44 -2.34 -10.70 8.65
N SER A 45 -3.05 -9.87 7.90
CA SER A 45 -3.55 -10.19 6.56
C SER A 45 -3.10 -9.15 5.55
N TYR A 46 -3.24 -9.46 4.26
CA TYR A 46 -3.13 -8.51 3.15
C TYR A 46 -4.12 -8.93 2.04
N GLN A 47 -4.58 -7.98 1.22
CA GLN A 47 -5.61 -8.27 0.21
C GLN A 47 -5.03 -8.58 -1.16
N GLU A 48 -3.96 -7.89 -1.56
CA GLU A 48 -3.32 -8.06 -2.85
C GLU A 48 -1.83 -8.35 -2.68
N SER A 49 -1.35 -9.36 -3.40
CA SER A 49 0.09 -9.65 -3.45
C SER A 49 0.86 -8.47 -4.01
N PRO A 50 2.00 -8.08 -3.40
CA PRO A 50 2.85 -7.04 -3.96
C PRO A 50 3.35 -7.48 -5.34
N LYS A 51 3.39 -6.52 -6.27
CA LYS A 51 3.91 -6.73 -7.62
C LYS A 51 5.41 -6.53 -7.67
N TYR A 52 5.91 -5.55 -6.93
CA TYR A 52 7.30 -5.17 -6.88
C TYR A 52 7.75 -5.02 -5.43
N LEU A 53 8.81 -5.73 -5.04
CA LEU A 53 9.47 -5.57 -3.75
C LEU A 53 10.88 -4.96 -3.88
N ASP A 54 11.32 -4.68 -5.09
CA ASP A 54 12.56 -3.97 -5.36
C ASP A 54 12.42 -2.49 -5.00
N SER A 55 13.34 -1.93 -4.20
CA SER A 55 13.32 -0.53 -3.77
C SER A 55 13.31 0.47 -4.93
N THR A 56 13.77 0.08 -6.11
CA THR A 56 13.80 0.93 -7.31
C THR A 56 12.43 1.08 -7.96
N SER A 57 11.58 0.05 -7.91
CA SER A 57 10.28 -0.02 -8.61
C SER A 57 9.07 -0.01 -7.69
N SER A 58 9.24 -0.41 -6.42
CA SER A 58 8.14 -0.52 -5.46
C SER A 58 7.71 0.85 -4.94
N TYR A 59 6.41 1.13 -5.05
CA TYR A 59 5.85 2.41 -4.59
C TYR A 59 4.40 2.32 -4.12
N SER A 60 3.65 1.34 -4.59
CA SER A 60 2.23 1.24 -4.26
C SER A 60 1.97 0.80 -2.82
N ASN A 61 0.77 1.15 -2.31
CA ASN A 61 0.41 0.94 -0.91
C ASN A 61 0.41 -0.53 -0.48
N ASN A 62 0.15 -1.47 -1.41
CA ASN A 62 0.22 -2.91 -1.15
C ASN A 62 1.67 -3.45 -1.12
N GLU A 63 2.67 -2.64 -1.46
CA GLU A 63 4.11 -3.00 -1.51
C GLU A 63 4.89 -2.39 -0.35
N THR A 64 4.58 -1.14 0.01
CA THR A 64 5.34 -0.37 1.00
C THR A 64 5.43 -0.98 2.39
N PRO A 65 4.45 -1.72 2.95
CA PRO A 65 4.59 -2.38 4.25
C PRO A 65 5.75 -3.39 4.29
N TRP A 66 6.04 -4.02 3.15
CA TRP A 66 7.12 -5.00 3.00
C TRP A 66 8.46 -4.35 2.76
N THR A 67 8.51 -3.35 1.86
CA THR A 67 9.75 -2.71 1.48
C THR A 67 10.33 -1.88 2.61
N TYR A 68 9.51 -1.16 3.38
CA TYR A 68 9.99 -0.41 4.56
C TYR A 68 10.39 -1.30 5.75
N ALA A 69 9.97 -2.57 5.77
CA ALA A 69 10.45 -3.55 6.74
C ALA A 69 11.85 -4.08 6.41
N VAL A 70 12.20 -4.16 5.11
CA VAL A 70 13.45 -4.74 4.62
C VAL A 70 14.50 -3.68 4.31
N TYR A 71 14.10 -2.55 3.73
CA TYR A 71 15.01 -1.48 3.31
C TYR A 71 15.08 -0.34 4.33
N GLU A 72 16.22 0.34 4.36
CA GLU A 72 16.40 1.53 5.17
C GLU A 72 16.90 2.70 4.32
N PRO A 73 16.06 3.71 4.05
CA PRO A 73 16.54 4.96 3.46
C PRO A 73 17.44 5.76 4.43
N PRO A 74 18.16 6.79 3.95
CA PRO A 74 19.03 7.64 4.77
C PRO A 74 18.34 8.26 5.99
N LEU A 75 17.08 8.68 5.82
CA LEU A 75 16.28 9.35 6.84
C LEU A 75 15.00 8.55 7.14
N LYS A 76 14.37 8.85 8.27
CA LYS A 76 13.02 8.39 8.64
C LYS A 76 12.29 9.49 9.41
N TYR A 77 10.99 9.33 9.62
CA TYR A 77 10.25 10.17 10.55
C TYR A 77 10.33 9.62 11.99
N HIS A 78 10.31 10.54 12.95
CA HIS A 78 10.18 10.17 14.37
C HIS A 78 8.83 9.47 14.59
N TYR A 79 8.83 8.28 15.22
CA TYR A 79 7.64 7.43 15.32
C TYR A 79 6.47 8.11 16.04
N LEU A 80 6.73 8.83 17.13
CA LEU A 80 5.70 9.37 18.00
C LEU A 80 5.39 10.86 17.77
N LYS A 81 6.36 11.66 17.30
CA LYS A 81 6.19 13.13 17.21
C LYS A 81 5.25 13.55 16.07
N ARG A 82 4.38 14.52 16.37
CA ARG A 82 3.56 15.28 15.43
C ARG A 82 3.67 16.76 15.81
N PRO A 83 3.85 17.66 14.81
CA PRO A 83 4.04 17.42 13.38
C PRO A 83 5.22 16.50 13.08
N TYR A 84 5.22 15.88 11.90
CA TYR A 84 6.22 14.91 11.49
C TYR A 84 7.63 15.50 11.46
N GLU A 85 8.57 14.88 12.16
CA GLU A 85 9.96 15.31 12.31
C GLU A 85 10.91 14.29 11.68
N LEU A 86 11.74 14.73 10.72
CA LEU A 86 12.77 13.87 10.11
C LEU A 86 13.93 13.65 11.09
N GLN A 87 14.44 12.44 11.09
CA GLN A 87 15.61 12.04 11.85
C GLN A 87 16.52 11.11 11.03
N PRO A 88 17.82 11.03 11.37
CA PRO A 88 18.74 10.08 10.75
C PRO A 88 18.26 8.63 10.96
N ARG A 89 18.41 7.80 9.91
CA ARG A 89 18.16 6.34 10.01
C ARG A 89 19.46 5.56 9.81
N THR A 90 20.10 5.72 8.68
CA THR A 90 21.40 5.14 8.38
C THR A 90 22.54 6.17 8.39
N LEU A 91 22.20 7.44 8.62
CA LEU A 91 23.14 8.53 8.74
C LEU A 91 23.49 8.80 10.22
N THR A 92 24.63 9.45 10.45
CA THR A 92 25.05 9.94 11.78
C THR A 92 24.32 11.21 12.19
N GLN A 93 23.85 12.00 11.21
CA GLN A 93 23.17 13.29 11.40
C GLN A 93 22.29 13.61 10.19
N LEU A 94 21.45 14.62 10.28
CA LEU A 94 20.72 15.14 9.11
C LEU A 94 21.72 15.67 8.07
N PRO A 95 21.41 15.57 6.75
CA PRO A 95 22.29 16.06 5.69
C PRO A 95 22.65 17.54 5.85
N GLN A 96 23.92 17.87 5.66
CA GLN A 96 24.36 19.26 5.52
C GLN A 96 24.08 19.71 4.08
N VAL A 97 23.51 20.91 3.93
CA VAL A 97 23.15 21.46 2.62
C VAL A 97 23.96 22.71 2.33
N THR A 98 24.69 22.69 1.23
CA THR A 98 25.44 23.85 0.70
C THR A 98 24.76 24.35 -0.57
N TYR A 99 24.50 25.64 -0.66
CA TYR A 99 23.88 26.28 -1.83
C TYR A 99 24.91 27.04 -2.66
N LEU A 100 24.85 26.86 -3.99
CA LEU A 100 25.78 27.49 -4.91
C LEU A 100 25.06 28.45 -5.87
N ASP A 101 25.69 29.62 -6.13
CA ASP A 101 25.27 30.55 -7.17
C ASP A 101 25.81 30.17 -8.57
N LYS A 102 25.52 31.00 -9.59
CA LYS A 102 25.96 30.79 -10.99
C LYS A 102 27.48 30.79 -11.18
N GLN A 103 28.22 31.35 -10.24
CA GLN A 103 29.69 31.36 -10.23
C GLN A 103 30.28 30.17 -9.47
N GLY A 104 29.42 29.29 -8.93
CA GLY A 104 29.84 28.16 -8.08
C GLY A 104 30.28 28.60 -6.67
N LYS A 105 29.96 29.82 -6.25
CA LYS A 105 30.26 30.34 -4.91
C LYS A 105 29.16 29.93 -3.94
N GLU A 106 29.54 29.54 -2.73
CA GLU A 106 28.63 29.23 -1.65
C GLU A 106 27.84 30.49 -1.22
N VAL A 107 26.52 30.33 -1.09
CA VAL A 107 25.58 31.38 -0.69
C VAL A 107 24.69 30.90 0.46
N SER A 108 24.13 31.87 1.17
CA SER A 108 23.21 31.56 2.30
C SER A 108 21.93 30.86 1.84
N ALA A 109 21.38 30.01 2.70
CA ALA A 109 20.04 29.43 2.51
C ALA A 109 18.92 30.49 2.37
N LYS A 110 19.16 31.71 2.87
CA LYS A 110 18.22 32.85 2.75
C LYS A 110 18.32 33.57 1.40
N THR A 111 19.28 33.20 0.55
CA THR A 111 19.40 33.76 -0.80
C THR A 111 18.16 33.41 -1.62
N THR A 112 17.70 34.34 -2.47
CA THR A 112 16.57 34.17 -3.35
C THR A 112 16.75 32.91 -4.21
N ALA A 113 15.72 32.06 -4.32
CA ALA A 113 15.80 30.77 -5.01
C ALA A 113 16.34 30.88 -6.44
N SER A 114 15.97 31.93 -7.20
CA SER A 114 16.46 32.18 -8.57
C SER A 114 17.95 32.45 -8.70
N GLN A 115 18.64 32.79 -7.60
CA GLN A 115 20.08 33.00 -7.54
C GLN A 115 20.84 31.72 -7.16
N ILE A 116 20.16 30.72 -6.63
CA ILE A 116 20.72 29.41 -6.28
C ILE A 116 20.56 28.50 -7.49
N VAL A 117 21.65 28.04 -8.05
CA VAL A 117 21.64 27.13 -9.22
C VAL A 117 21.80 25.67 -8.82
N GLU A 118 22.35 25.43 -7.62
CA GLU A 118 22.63 24.08 -7.15
C GLU A 118 22.58 23.99 -5.62
N SER A 119 22.03 22.88 -5.12
CA SER A 119 22.09 22.49 -3.71
C SER A 119 22.87 21.20 -3.58
N ILE A 120 23.86 21.15 -2.70
CA ILE A 120 24.69 19.97 -2.44
C ILE A 120 24.30 19.40 -1.08
N PHE A 121 23.76 18.17 -1.08
CA PHE A 121 23.41 17.42 0.12
C PHE A 121 24.58 16.48 0.47
N GLU A 122 25.22 16.70 1.62
CA GLU A 122 26.26 15.83 2.15
C GLU A 122 25.65 14.86 3.17
N LEU A 123 25.75 13.56 2.88
CA LEU A 123 25.25 12.46 3.69
C LEU A 123 26.43 11.76 4.37
N LYS A 124 26.41 11.66 5.70
CA LYS A 124 27.40 10.93 6.51
C LYS A 124 26.78 9.64 7.05
N ILE A 125 27.19 8.52 6.50
CA ILE A 125 26.66 7.18 6.79
C ILE A 125 27.24 6.70 8.12
N SER A 126 26.41 6.07 8.95
CA SER A 126 26.83 5.45 10.20
C SER A 126 27.65 4.18 9.93
N PRO A 127 28.88 4.05 10.43
CA PRO A 127 29.69 2.86 10.28
C PRO A 127 29.04 1.63 10.97
N GLY A 128 29.39 0.41 10.50
CA GLY A 128 28.98 -0.84 11.13
C GLY A 128 27.61 -1.36 10.76
N ILE A 129 26.83 -0.68 9.91
CA ILE A 129 25.55 -1.17 9.40
C ILE A 129 25.80 -2.34 8.46
N GLN A 130 25.14 -3.47 8.69
CA GLN A 130 25.29 -4.70 7.88
C GLN A 130 24.06 -4.98 7.04
N PHE A 131 24.27 -5.48 5.83
CA PHE A 131 23.19 -6.10 5.07
C PHE A 131 22.70 -7.39 5.76
N GLN A 132 21.47 -7.78 5.48
CA GLN A 132 20.94 -9.08 5.91
C GLN A 132 21.78 -10.23 5.33
N PRO A 133 21.77 -11.42 5.96
CA PRO A 133 22.43 -12.61 5.38
C PRO A 133 21.84 -12.94 4.01
N HIS A 134 22.73 -13.09 3.00
CA HIS A 134 22.31 -13.43 1.64
C HIS A 134 23.44 -14.19 0.89
N PRO A 135 23.11 -15.15 -0.02
CA PRO A 135 24.12 -15.90 -0.77
C PRO A 135 25.00 -15.02 -1.66
N ALA A 136 24.51 -13.86 -2.13
CA ALA A 136 25.32 -12.93 -2.92
C ALA A 136 26.58 -12.43 -2.19
N PHE A 137 26.59 -12.44 -0.87
CA PHE A 137 27.72 -12.03 -0.03
C PHE A 137 28.57 -13.21 0.47
N ALA A 138 28.20 -14.45 0.11
CA ALA A 138 28.96 -15.62 0.54
C ALA A 138 30.32 -15.66 -0.17
N GLN A 139 31.37 -15.95 0.60
CA GLN A 139 32.75 -16.02 0.13
C GLN A 139 33.38 -17.40 0.40
N ASP A 140 34.34 -17.78 -0.41
CA ASP A 140 35.21 -18.92 -0.17
C ASP A 140 36.30 -18.58 0.86
N ALA A 141 37.21 -19.55 1.11
CA ALA A 141 38.31 -19.34 2.03
C ALA A 141 39.34 -18.32 1.57
N GLN A 142 39.32 -17.93 0.30
CA GLN A 142 40.18 -16.93 -0.32
C GLN A 142 39.47 -15.56 -0.42
N GLY A 143 38.25 -15.40 0.11
CA GLY A 143 37.47 -14.20 0.05
C GLY A 143 36.81 -13.87 -1.30
N GLN A 144 36.74 -14.89 -2.20
CA GLN A 144 36.10 -14.72 -3.51
C GLN A 144 34.61 -15.03 -3.42
N PRO A 145 33.74 -14.28 -4.14
CA PRO A 145 32.30 -14.56 -4.18
C PRO A 145 32.00 -15.97 -4.68
N LEU A 146 31.26 -16.74 -3.87
CA LEU A 146 30.93 -18.16 -4.20
C LEU A 146 29.84 -18.24 -5.29
N TYR A 147 28.89 -17.35 -5.31
CA TYR A 147 27.65 -17.53 -6.09
C TYR A 147 27.40 -16.45 -7.14
N LEU A 148 28.44 -15.75 -7.62
CA LEU A 148 28.31 -14.77 -8.71
C LEU A 148 28.66 -15.34 -10.10
N LYS A 149 28.90 -16.67 -10.22
CA LYS A 149 29.19 -17.38 -11.49
C LYS A 149 28.45 -18.71 -11.53
N LEU A 150 27.14 -18.71 -11.23
CA LEU A 150 26.30 -19.89 -11.23
C LEU A 150 25.88 -20.29 -12.65
N THR A 151 25.75 -21.60 -12.85
CA THR A 151 25.09 -22.18 -14.01
C THR A 151 23.62 -22.50 -13.71
N GLU A 152 22.84 -22.83 -14.74
CA GLU A 152 21.43 -23.24 -14.51
C GLU A 152 21.35 -24.57 -13.71
N ALA A 153 22.35 -25.42 -13.79
CA ALA A 153 22.42 -26.66 -13.01
C ALA A 153 22.61 -26.42 -11.51
N ASP A 154 23.37 -25.38 -11.14
CA ASP A 154 23.54 -24.98 -9.73
C ASP A 154 22.27 -24.47 -9.09
N LEU A 155 21.29 -24.10 -9.91
CA LEU A 155 19.98 -23.60 -9.49
C LEU A 155 18.91 -24.70 -9.42
N GLU A 156 19.23 -25.95 -9.71
CA GLU A 156 18.27 -27.04 -9.62
C GLU A 156 17.75 -27.20 -8.19
N GLY A 157 16.41 -27.25 -8.06
CA GLY A 157 15.72 -27.31 -6.76
C GLY A 157 15.69 -26.00 -5.97
N LYS A 158 16.39 -24.95 -6.38
CA LYS A 158 16.39 -23.64 -5.70
C LYS A 158 15.15 -22.81 -6.08
N ARG A 159 14.39 -22.39 -5.09
CA ARG A 159 13.22 -21.50 -5.23
C ARG A 159 13.29 -20.28 -4.33
N THR A 160 14.17 -20.28 -3.34
CA THR A 160 14.44 -19.17 -2.45
C THR A 160 15.94 -18.97 -2.30
N PRO A 161 16.44 -17.76 -2.01
CA PRO A 161 17.85 -17.54 -1.70
C PRO A 161 18.30 -18.30 -0.45
N TYR A 162 17.39 -18.64 0.45
CA TYR A 162 17.70 -19.37 1.70
C TYR A 162 17.93 -20.87 1.51
N GLN A 163 17.85 -21.37 0.27
CA GLN A 163 18.21 -22.76 -0.07
C GLN A 163 19.67 -22.93 -0.52
N PHE A 164 20.43 -21.84 -0.54
CA PHE A 164 21.89 -21.93 -0.74
C PHE A 164 22.58 -22.30 0.57
N GLU A 165 23.65 -23.08 0.49
CA GLU A 165 24.32 -23.63 1.68
C GLU A 165 25.01 -22.55 2.53
N LYS A 166 25.59 -21.54 1.88
CA LYS A 166 26.34 -20.49 2.56
C LYS A 166 25.68 -19.15 2.38
N MET A 167 25.57 -18.43 3.49
CA MET A 167 25.14 -17.06 3.55
C MET A 167 26.32 -16.18 3.94
N GLY A 168 26.36 -14.97 3.40
CA GLY A 168 27.30 -13.94 3.81
C GLY A 168 26.60 -12.64 4.15
N SER A 169 27.37 -11.69 4.59
CA SER A 169 26.95 -10.31 4.80
C SER A 169 28.12 -9.39 4.56
N ARG A 170 27.85 -8.11 4.34
CA ARG A 170 28.89 -7.07 4.35
C ARG A 170 28.35 -5.75 4.86
N GLU A 171 29.26 -4.88 5.20
CA GLU A 171 28.96 -3.53 5.68
C GLU A 171 28.41 -2.65 4.55
N LEU A 172 27.45 -1.79 4.92
CA LEU A 172 26.92 -0.71 4.11
C LEU A 172 27.98 0.39 3.93
N VAL A 173 28.17 0.84 2.69
CA VAL A 173 29.11 1.91 2.32
C VAL A 173 28.44 2.95 1.40
N ALA A 174 29.10 4.08 1.20
CA ALA A 174 28.61 5.18 0.36
C ALA A 174 28.35 4.76 -1.11
N ASP A 175 29.13 3.83 -1.63
CA ASP A 175 28.96 3.30 -2.98
C ASP A 175 27.61 2.59 -3.19
N ASP A 176 27.00 2.03 -2.14
CA ASP A 176 25.70 1.36 -2.23
C ASP A 176 24.56 2.35 -2.48
N TYR A 177 24.68 3.57 -1.97
CA TYR A 177 23.76 4.66 -2.28
C TYR A 177 23.96 5.21 -3.68
N LEU A 178 25.23 5.40 -4.10
CA LEU A 178 25.54 5.78 -5.48
C LEU A 178 24.99 4.75 -6.46
N TYR A 179 25.16 3.45 -6.15
CA TYR A 179 24.64 2.37 -6.97
C TYR A 179 23.10 2.39 -7.05
N ALA A 180 22.41 2.58 -5.92
CA ALA A 180 20.95 2.69 -5.86
C ALA A 180 20.43 3.85 -6.72
N ILE A 181 21.06 5.06 -6.63
CA ILE A 181 20.65 6.22 -7.43
C ILE A 181 20.88 5.96 -8.93
N LYS A 182 22.00 5.36 -9.31
CA LYS A 182 22.28 4.94 -10.70
C LYS A 182 21.23 3.95 -11.21
N ARG A 183 20.79 3.04 -10.35
CA ARG A 183 19.82 2.00 -10.67
C ARG A 183 18.42 2.53 -10.98
N LEU A 184 18.04 3.72 -10.48
CA LEU A 184 16.79 4.40 -10.85
C LEU A 184 16.68 4.65 -12.36
N ALA A 185 17.82 4.85 -13.04
CA ALA A 185 17.87 5.15 -14.48
C ALA A 185 17.87 3.89 -15.38
N THR A 186 17.79 2.68 -14.81
CA THR A 186 17.86 1.45 -15.61
C THR A 186 16.60 1.27 -16.47
N PRO A 187 16.74 0.97 -17.78
CA PRO A 187 15.59 0.70 -18.65
C PRO A 187 15.00 -0.71 -18.47
N ARG A 188 15.57 -1.53 -17.58
CA ARG A 188 15.09 -2.89 -17.27
C ARG A 188 14.10 -2.91 -16.12
N ILE A 189 14.14 -1.91 -15.27
CA ILE A 189 13.24 -1.71 -14.13
C ILE A 189 12.54 -0.37 -14.35
N LYS A 190 11.24 -0.35 -14.18
CA LYS A 190 10.47 0.89 -14.31
C LYS A 190 10.38 1.56 -12.93
N SER A 191 11.27 2.51 -12.68
CA SER A 191 11.21 3.34 -11.49
C SER A 191 10.16 4.44 -11.66
N PRO A 192 9.13 4.52 -10.82
CA PRO A 192 8.13 5.59 -10.88
C PRO A 192 8.71 6.96 -10.49
N SER A 193 9.83 6.98 -9.79
CA SER A 193 10.50 8.22 -9.35
C SER A 193 11.54 8.76 -10.34
N PHE A 194 11.97 7.94 -11.33
CA PHE A 194 13.05 8.35 -12.26
C PHE A 194 12.72 9.62 -13.03
N GLY A 195 11.50 9.75 -13.56
CA GLY A 195 11.08 10.92 -14.32
C GLY A 195 11.31 12.20 -13.52
N PHE A 196 10.76 12.26 -12.32
CA PHE A 196 10.88 13.41 -11.44
C PHE A 196 12.33 13.64 -10.95
N LEU A 197 13.00 12.61 -10.46
CA LEU A 197 14.36 12.74 -9.92
C LEU A 197 15.40 13.08 -10.98
N SER A 198 15.21 12.68 -12.24
CA SER A 198 16.10 13.04 -13.34
C SER A 198 16.10 14.54 -13.66
N GLU A 199 15.00 15.23 -13.36
CA GLU A 199 14.91 16.69 -13.45
C GLU A 199 15.61 17.40 -12.27
N LYS A 200 15.78 16.73 -11.13
CA LYS A 200 16.35 17.30 -9.90
C LYS A 200 17.83 16.99 -9.75
N ILE A 201 18.23 15.72 -9.86
CA ILE A 201 19.62 15.31 -9.63
C ILE A 201 20.47 15.66 -10.86
N VAL A 202 21.57 16.36 -10.62
CA VAL A 202 22.49 16.78 -11.69
C VAL A 202 23.02 15.56 -12.45
N GLY A 203 22.90 15.58 -13.78
CA GLY A 203 23.42 14.52 -14.65
C GLY A 203 22.59 13.24 -14.73
N LEU A 204 21.54 13.04 -13.89
CA LEU A 204 20.80 11.78 -13.85
C LEU A 204 20.01 11.53 -15.16
N ALA A 205 19.45 12.56 -15.78
CA ALA A 205 18.77 12.43 -17.08
C ALA A 205 19.74 11.96 -18.20
N ASP A 206 20.93 12.52 -18.26
CA ASP A 206 21.94 12.16 -19.28
C ASP A 206 22.54 10.79 -18.97
N TYR A 207 22.73 10.46 -17.70
CA TYR A 207 23.08 9.11 -17.27
C TYR A 207 22.05 8.09 -17.75
N GLY A 208 20.74 8.37 -17.61
CA GLY A 208 19.67 7.52 -18.11
C GLY A 208 19.73 7.30 -19.62
N LYS A 209 20.03 8.35 -20.42
CA LYS A 209 20.24 8.19 -21.86
C LYS A 209 21.42 7.27 -22.18
N LYS A 210 22.55 7.42 -21.46
CA LYS A 210 23.74 6.55 -21.62
C LYS A 210 23.42 5.09 -21.30
N ILE A 211 22.74 4.81 -20.17
CA ILE A 211 22.38 3.46 -19.77
C ILE A 211 21.36 2.83 -20.74
N LYS A 212 20.42 3.62 -21.25
CA LYS A 212 19.47 3.15 -22.27
C LYS A 212 20.21 2.77 -23.58
N ALA A 213 21.16 3.57 -24.03
CA ALA A 213 21.97 3.26 -25.20
C ALA A 213 22.82 2.00 -24.99
N TYR A 214 23.47 1.86 -23.84
CA TYR A 214 24.23 0.67 -23.45
C TYR A 214 23.34 -0.59 -23.41
N ASN A 215 22.18 -0.50 -22.79
CA ASN A 215 21.22 -1.63 -22.77
C ASN A 215 20.75 -2.03 -24.18
N ASN A 216 20.54 -1.07 -25.09
CA ASN A 216 20.18 -1.34 -26.48
C ASN A 216 21.32 -2.06 -27.22
N GLN A 217 22.57 -1.67 -26.97
CA GLN A 217 23.72 -2.36 -27.50
C GLN A 217 23.79 -3.80 -26.98
N VAL A 218 23.58 -4.03 -25.69
CA VAL A 218 23.52 -5.39 -25.10
C VAL A 218 22.40 -6.23 -25.71
N LYS A 219 21.28 -5.62 -26.07
CA LYS A 219 20.14 -6.29 -26.72
C LYS A 219 20.35 -6.55 -28.21
N SER A 220 21.27 -5.84 -28.85
CA SER A 220 21.52 -5.97 -30.27
C SER A 220 21.99 -7.38 -30.60
N GLY A 221 21.36 -7.99 -31.62
CA GLY A 221 21.65 -9.37 -32.02
C GLY A 221 21.05 -10.47 -31.14
N LYS A 222 20.31 -10.12 -30.09
CA LYS A 222 19.62 -11.09 -29.23
C LYS A 222 18.33 -11.60 -29.86
N SER A 223 18.07 -12.90 -29.70
CA SER A 223 16.85 -13.55 -30.16
C SER A 223 15.62 -13.12 -29.33
N ALA A 224 14.41 -13.28 -29.88
CA ALA A 224 13.16 -13.04 -29.15
C ALA A 224 13.05 -13.85 -27.84
N ARG A 225 13.63 -15.07 -27.79
CA ARG A 225 13.69 -15.90 -26.58
C ARG A 225 14.57 -15.27 -25.50
N GLU A 226 15.74 -14.72 -25.88
CA GLU A 226 16.66 -14.04 -24.95
C GLU A 226 16.11 -12.70 -24.47
N LEU A 227 15.25 -12.05 -25.26
CA LEU A 227 14.57 -10.79 -24.90
C LEU A 227 13.25 -10.99 -24.16
N GLY A 228 12.72 -12.22 -24.12
CA GLY A 228 11.47 -12.57 -23.46
C GLY A 228 11.57 -12.53 -21.92
N PRO A 229 10.43 -12.66 -21.22
CA PRO A 229 10.37 -12.50 -19.75
C PRO A 229 11.21 -13.54 -18.98
N PHE A 230 11.50 -14.69 -19.60
CA PHE A 230 12.35 -15.73 -19.03
C PHE A 230 13.71 -15.84 -19.75
N GLY A 231 14.02 -14.88 -20.59
CA GLY A 231 15.31 -14.78 -21.26
C GLY A 231 16.40 -14.33 -20.32
N HIS A 232 17.65 -14.46 -20.78
CA HIS A 232 18.81 -14.00 -20.05
C HIS A 232 19.51 -12.89 -20.81
N LEU A 233 19.61 -11.73 -20.18
CA LEU A 233 20.46 -10.62 -20.63
C LEU A 233 21.63 -10.48 -19.67
N PRO A 234 22.85 -10.19 -20.17
CA PRO A 234 24.01 -9.93 -19.31
C PRO A 234 23.70 -8.84 -18.28
N TRP A 235 24.24 -8.95 -17.10
CA TRP A 235 24.16 -7.94 -16.06
C TRP A 235 24.64 -6.57 -16.58
N LEU A 236 23.93 -5.49 -16.22
CA LEU A 236 24.38 -4.12 -16.46
C LEU A 236 25.13 -3.64 -15.23
N ASP A 237 26.44 -3.59 -15.32
CA ASP A 237 27.24 -3.06 -14.22
C ASP A 237 27.23 -1.54 -14.21
N PHE A 238 26.39 -0.96 -13.36
CA PHE A 238 26.28 0.51 -13.24
C PHE A 238 27.52 1.18 -12.65
N ARG A 239 28.46 0.41 -12.07
CA ARG A 239 29.73 0.95 -11.55
C ARG A 239 30.64 1.46 -12.65
N GLU A 240 30.56 0.86 -13.85
CA GLU A 240 31.36 1.24 -15.03
C GLU A 240 30.98 2.59 -15.63
N HIS A 241 29.86 3.18 -15.23
CA HIS A 241 29.34 4.42 -15.77
C HIS A 241 29.28 5.50 -14.69
N ALA A 242 29.98 6.63 -14.92
CA ALA A 242 29.96 7.76 -14.00
C ALA A 242 28.61 8.50 -14.02
N LEU A 243 28.19 8.98 -12.85
CA LEU A 243 27.07 9.90 -12.64
C LEU A 243 27.63 11.17 -11.98
N ASP A 244 27.65 12.27 -12.73
CA ASP A 244 28.34 13.50 -12.32
C ASP A 244 27.75 14.19 -11.08
N GLY A 245 26.43 14.02 -10.86
CA GLY A 245 25.71 14.66 -9.76
C GLY A 245 25.82 13.94 -8.43
N VAL A 246 26.45 12.76 -8.36
CA VAL A 246 26.59 11.99 -7.12
C VAL A 246 28.03 11.55 -6.96
N GLN A 247 28.65 11.93 -5.84
CA GLN A 247 30.06 11.70 -5.59
C GLN A 247 30.28 11.01 -4.24
N VAL A 248 30.98 9.90 -4.25
CA VAL A 248 31.53 9.25 -3.06
C VAL A 248 32.82 9.98 -2.69
N ILE A 249 32.85 10.54 -1.50
CA ILE A 249 34.03 11.28 -0.98
C ILE A 249 34.97 10.33 -0.24
N ASP A 250 34.38 9.46 0.58
CA ASP A 250 35.08 8.39 1.30
C ASP A 250 34.07 7.25 1.57
N LYS A 251 34.53 6.19 2.25
CA LYS A 251 33.73 4.99 2.54
C LYS A 251 32.33 5.29 3.12
N TYR A 252 32.17 6.39 3.85
CA TYR A 252 30.95 6.73 4.58
C TYR A 252 30.38 8.11 4.23
N THR A 253 30.94 8.81 3.25
CA THR A 253 30.50 10.15 2.86
C THR A 253 30.10 10.21 1.39
N LEU A 254 28.83 10.60 1.15
CA LEU A 254 28.24 10.78 -0.17
C LEU A 254 27.78 12.23 -0.34
N LYS A 255 28.01 12.81 -1.51
CA LYS A 255 27.45 14.10 -1.91
C LYS A 255 26.49 13.93 -3.08
N ILE A 256 25.29 14.51 -2.95
CA ILE A 256 24.27 14.53 -4.01
C ILE A 256 24.05 15.98 -4.42
N ARG A 257 24.25 16.28 -5.70
CA ARG A 257 24.05 17.59 -6.30
C ARG A 257 22.65 17.67 -6.91
N VAL A 258 21.87 18.64 -6.46
CA VAL A 258 20.48 18.88 -6.86
C VAL A 258 20.38 20.25 -7.53
N LYS A 259 19.70 20.34 -8.66
CA LYS A 259 19.52 21.57 -9.43
C LYS A 259 18.65 22.57 -8.66
N GLY A 260 19.11 23.82 -8.57
CA GLY A 260 18.39 24.90 -7.91
C GLY A 260 18.31 24.77 -6.39
N LYS A 261 17.43 25.56 -5.78
CA LYS A 261 17.04 25.42 -4.38
C LYS A 261 15.88 24.43 -4.29
N TYR A 262 16.11 23.28 -3.67
CA TYR A 262 15.06 22.25 -3.53
C TYR A 262 15.06 21.70 -2.08
N PRO A 263 14.43 22.43 -1.14
CA PRO A 263 14.44 22.05 0.27
C PRO A 263 13.67 20.75 0.55
N GLN A 264 12.72 20.34 -0.29
CA GLN A 264 11.94 19.12 -0.16
C GLN A 264 12.73 17.85 -0.45
N PHE A 265 13.93 17.95 -1.03
CA PHE A 265 14.79 16.79 -1.31
C PHE A 265 15.08 15.96 -0.05
N LYS A 266 15.12 16.58 1.14
CA LYS A 266 15.25 15.87 2.42
C LYS A 266 14.17 14.82 2.65
N TYR A 267 12.94 15.02 2.16
CA TYR A 267 11.84 14.08 2.29
C TYR A 267 12.03 12.87 1.37
N TRP A 268 12.57 13.07 0.16
CA TRP A 268 12.95 11.98 -0.74
C TRP A 268 13.97 11.04 -0.12
N LEU A 269 14.91 11.59 0.70
CA LEU A 269 15.89 10.80 1.43
C LEU A 269 15.25 9.91 2.54
N ALA A 270 13.97 10.05 2.84
CA ALA A 270 13.22 9.17 3.72
C ALA A 270 12.40 8.10 2.95
N MET A 271 12.48 8.08 1.62
CA MET A 271 11.78 7.13 0.76
C MET A 271 12.69 5.97 0.36
N THR A 272 12.11 4.79 0.15
CA THR A 272 12.85 3.56 -0.19
C THR A 272 13.64 3.65 -1.50
N PHE A 273 13.32 4.58 -2.39
CA PHE A 273 14.11 4.85 -3.62
C PHE A 273 15.57 5.23 -3.33
N PHE A 274 15.83 5.81 -2.17
CA PHE A 274 17.18 6.16 -1.71
C PHE A 274 17.76 5.12 -0.75
N SER A 275 17.13 3.95 -0.59
CA SER A 275 17.72 2.86 0.19
C SER A 275 18.94 2.29 -0.53
N PRO A 276 19.98 1.89 0.20
CA PRO A 276 21.20 1.35 -0.41
C PRO A 276 20.94 0.02 -1.09
N VAL A 277 21.56 -0.21 -2.23
CA VAL A 277 21.52 -1.45 -3.00
C VAL A 277 22.92 -1.98 -3.21
N ALA A 278 23.18 -3.20 -2.73
CA ALA A 278 24.46 -3.86 -2.95
C ALA A 278 24.54 -4.39 -4.39
N TRP A 279 25.59 -4.03 -5.13
CA TRP A 279 25.80 -4.47 -6.50
C TRP A 279 25.88 -5.99 -6.63
N GLU A 280 26.39 -6.68 -5.60
CA GLU A 280 26.50 -8.15 -5.55
C GLU A 280 25.14 -8.83 -5.63
N VAL A 281 24.12 -8.21 -5.01
CA VAL A 281 22.73 -8.72 -5.04
C VAL A 281 22.15 -8.60 -6.45
N ASP A 282 22.38 -7.45 -7.10
CA ASP A 282 21.94 -7.23 -8.47
C ASP A 282 22.64 -8.19 -9.45
N ALA A 283 23.96 -8.37 -9.31
CA ALA A 283 24.75 -9.34 -10.07
C ALA A 283 24.31 -10.80 -9.84
N PHE A 284 23.99 -11.15 -8.59
CA PHE A 284 23.50 -12.48 -8.22
C PHE A 284 22.19 -12.81 -8.93
N TYR A 285 21.19 -11.93 -8.84
CA TYR A 285 19.88 -12.15 -9.45
C TYR A 285 19.87 -12.00 -10.98
N ALA A 286 20.88 -11.31 -11.55
CA ALA A 286 21.00 -11.17 -13.01
C ALA A 286 21.53 -12.42 -13.72
N GLN A 287 21.86 -13.49 -13.01
CA GLN A 287 22.43 -14.71 -13.61
C GLN A 287 21.40 -15.56 -14.35
N ALA A 288 21.87 -16.40 -15.28
CA ALA A 288 21.02 -17.24 -16.10
C ALA A 288 20.17 -18.21 -15.26
N GLY A 289 18.87 -18.28 -15.55
CA GLY A 289 17.93 -19.17 -14.88
C GLY A 289 17.32 -18.63 -13.58
N MET A 290 17.80 -17.52 -13.03
CA MET A 290 17.25 -16.89 -11.83
C MET A 290 15.80 -16.43 -12.03
N SER A 291 15.54 -15.62 -13.06
CA SER A 291 14.18 -15.10 -13.36
C SER A 291 13.15 -16.21 -13.56
N ARG A 292 13.52 -17.34 -14.17
CA ARG A 292 12.61 -18.49 -14.38
C ARG A 292 12.19 -19.16 -13.07
N ARG A 293 12.92 -18.93 -11.99
CA ARG A 293 12.68 -19.48 -10.65
C ARG A 293 12.11 -18.48 -9.68
N ASN A 294 11.72 -17.27 -10.18
CA ASN A 294 11.32 -16.12 -9.37
C ASN A 294 12.39 -15.70 -8.33
N LEU A 295 13.66 -15.96 -8.65
CA LEU A 295 14.80 -15.45 -7.89
C LEU A 295 15.18 -14.08 -8.47
N ASN A 296 14.65 -13.03 -7.88
CA ASN A 296 14.84 -11.64 -8.31
C ASN A 296 14.52 -10.69 -7.15
N PRO A 297 14.91 -9.39 -7.24
CA PRO A 297 14.67 -8.41 -6.17
C PRO A 297 13.19 -8.13 -5.90
N ASP A 298 12.31 -8.27 -6.90
CA ASP A 298 10.86 -8.07 -6.74
C ASP A 298 10.17 -9.17 -5.91
N THR A 299 10.86 -10.30 -5.72
CA THR A 299 10.36 -11.42 -4.91
C THR A 299 11.16 -11.59 -3.62
N TRP A 300 12.46 -11.37 -3.67
CA TRP A 300 13.39 -11.59 -2.57
C TRP A 300 14.25 -10.34 -2.34
N PRO A 301 13.67 -9.29 -1.71
CA PRO A 301 14.37 -8.05 -1.42
C PRO A 301 15.50 -8.25 -0.41
N VAL A 302 16.58 -7.48 -0.56
CA VAL A 302 17.75 -7.52 0.31
C VAL A 302 18.09 -6.13 0.79
N GLY A 303 18.09 -5.94 2.10
CA GLY A 303 18.35 -4.65 2.72
C GLY A 303 19.10 -4.72 4.04
N THR A 304 19.16 -3.58 4.72
CA THR A 304 19.77 -3.42 6.05
C THR A 304 18.73 -3.33 7.17
N GLY A 305 17.45 -3.46 6.81
CA GLY A 305 16.31 -3.22 7.68
C GLY A 305 16.13 -4.23 8.81
N PRO A 306 15.14 -3.98 9.69
CA PRO A 306 14.89 -4.81 10.87
C PRO A 306 14.37 -6.21 10.55
N TYR A 307 13.84 -6.42 9.35
CA TYR A 307 13.31 -7.71 8.93
C TYR A 307 13.86 -8.11 7.56
N MET A 308 13.75 -9.40 7.27
CA MET A 308 14.02 -10.00 5.97
C MET A 308 12.85 -10.90 5.57
N LEU A 309 12.52 -10.95 4.27
CA LEU A 309 11.47 -11.80 3.73
C LEU A 309 12.01 -13.21 3.57
N THR A 310 11.56 -14.17 4.39
CA THR A 310 12.08 -15.54 4.43
C THR A 310 11.17 -16.58 3.77
N ASP A 311 9.88 -16.26 3.62
CA ASP A 311 8.92 -17.10 2.90
C ASP A 311 7.98 -16.23 2.08
N TYR A 312 7.79 -16.59 0.83
CA TYR A 312 6.86 -15.94 -0.08
C TYR A 312 6.16 -16.97 -0.97
N VAL A 313 4.90 -17.20 -0.68
CA VAL A 313 4.01 -18.01 -1.51
C VAL A 313 3.01 -17.07 -2.16
N PRO A 314 3.13 -16.78 -3.47
CA PRO A 314 2.25 -15.85 -4.16
C PRO A 314 0.76 -16.19 -3.95
N ASN A 315 -0.05 -15.18 -3.69
CA ASN A 315 -1.49 -15.29 -3.41
C ASN A 315 -1.86 -16.21 -2.22
N ALA A 316 -0.95 -16.41 -1.29
CA ALA A 316 -1.20 -17.21 -0.10
C ALA A 316 -0.59 -16.60 1.16
N ARG A 317 0.74 -16.47 1.22
CA ARG A 317 1.42 -16.11 2.46
C ARG A 317 2.74 -15.41 2.22
N MET A 318 3.07 -14.48 3.10
CA MET A 318 4.40 -13.86 3.23
C MET A 318 4.86 -13.92 4.68
N VAL A 319 6.15 -14.18 4.90
CA VAL A 319 6.74 -14.25 6.25
C VAL A 319 7.96 -13.35 6.31
N LEU A 320 7.92 -12.41 7.25
CA LEU A 320 9.07 -11.61 7.63
C LEU A 320 9.68 -12.19 8.92
N GLU A 321 10.99 -12.32 8.97
CA GLU A 321 11.73 -12.70 10.17
C GLU A 321 12.73 -11.60 10.53
N ARG A 322 13.02 -11.46 11.82
CA ARG A 322 14.00 -10.51 12.33
C ARG A 322 15.34 -10.71 11.61
N ASN A 323 15.90 -9.63 11.08
CA ASN A 323 17.24 -9.63 10.52
C ASN A 323 18.27 -9.77 11.66
N PRO A 324 19.06 -10.88 11.68
CA PRO A 324 20.03 -11.12 12.74
C PRO A 324 21.15 -10.06 12.77
N ASN A 325 21.42 -9.41 11.63
CA ASN A 325 22.42 -8.38 11.48
C ASN A 325 21.91 -6.98 11.79
N TYR A 326 20.60 -6.83 12.18
CA TYR A 326 20.06 -5.52 12.49
C TYR A 326 20.73 -4.92 13.71
N ARG A 327 21.26 -3.70 13.54
CA ARG A 327 22.00 -2.98 14.59
C ARG A 327 21.13 -2.67 15.79
N LEU A 328 21.74 -2.18 16.85
CA LEU A 328 21.03 -1.69 18.03
C LEU A 328 20.30 -0.38 17.69
N VAL A 329 18.99 -0.47 17.64
CA VAL A 329 18.06 0.68 17.57
C VAL A 329 17.08 0.54 18.71
N THR A 330 16.72 1.65 19.35
CA THR A 330 15.85 1.65 20.52
C THR A 330 14.53 2.35 20.26
N TYR A 331 13.51 1.98 21.03
CA TYR A 331 12.22 2.63 21.04
C TYR A 331 12.35 4.08 21.56
N PRO A 332 11.65 5.08 20.96
CA PRO A 332 11.78 6.48 21.34
C PRO A 332 11.29 6.74 22.78
N CYS A 333 11.92 7.73 23.43
CA CYS A 333 11.58 8.16 24.80
C CYS A 333 10.82 9.49 24.83
N GLU A 334 10.60 10.09 23.67
CA GLU A 334 9.86 11.34 23.48
C GLU A 334 8.69 11.10 22.53
N GLY A 335 7.61 11.85 22.72
CA GLY A 335 6.41 11.82 21.90
C GLY A 335 5.72 13.16 21.92
N GLU A 336 4.48 13.20 21.44
CA GLU A 336 3.61 14.37 21.58
C GLU A 336 2.85 14.34 22.93
N ASP A 337 2.18 15.45 23.22
CA ASP A 337 1.32 15.55 24.41
C ASP A 337 0.26 14.44 24.42
N GLY A 338 0.11 13.78 25.58
CA GLY A 338 -0.82 12.66 25.77
C GLY A 338 -0.27 11.27 25.40
N ASP A 339 0.90 11.14 24.76
CA ASP A 339 1.48 9.83 24.42
C ASP A 339 1.89 9.04 25.66
N LYS A 340 2.33 9.74 26.72
CA LYS A 340 2.68 9.13 28.01
C LYS A 340 1.46 8.53 28.71
N GLU A 341 0.36 9.25 28.73
CA GLU A 341 -0.93 8.84 29.30
C GLU A 341 -1.53 7.67 28.53
N LYS A 342 -1.33 7.62 27.22
CA LYS A 342 -1.72 6.50 26.36
C LYS A 342 -0.78 5.29 26.48
N GLY A 343 0.27 5.37 27.29
CA GLY A 343 1.24 4.29 27.51
C GLY A 343 2.26 4.09 26.40
N LEU A 344 2.29 4.98 25.38
CA LEU A 344 3.18 4.88 24.22
C LEU A 344 4.67 5.08 24.57
N LEU A 345 5.00 5.63 25.73
CA LEU A 345 6.38 5.78 26.21
C LEU A 345 6.83 4.67 27.14
N HIS A 346 6.00 3.64 27.41
CA HIS A 346 6.32 2.57 28.35
C HIS A 346 7.55 1.73 27.95
N ASP A 347 7.78 1.60 26.65
CA ASP A 347 8.89 0.81 26.08
C ASP A 347 10.13 1.66 25.73
N CYS A 348 10.21 2.91 26.23
CA CYS A 348 11.36 3.80 26.04
C CYS A 348 12.69 3.07 26.24
N GLY A 349 13.63 3.23 25.29
CA GLY A 349 14.98 2.68 25.34
C GLY A 349 15.10 1.17 25.10
N LYS A 350 14.01 0.43 24.97
CA LYS A 350 14.05 -1.00 24.67
C LYS A 350 14.47 -1.24 23.21
N ARG A 351 15.20 -2.34 22.97
CA ARG A 351 15.71 -2.70 21.64
C ARG A 351 14.60 -3.06 20.66
N LEU A 352 14.71 -2.53 19.44
CA LEU A 352 13.87 -2.85 18.29
C LEU A 352 14.53 -3.89 17.35
N PRO A 353 13.75 -4.58 16.51
CA PRO A 353 12.29 -4.69 16.54
C PRO A 353 11.81 -5.55 17.70
N PHE A 354 10.57 -5.32 18.18
CA PHE A 354 10.02 -6.13 19.27
C PHE A 354 9.59 -7.52 18.81
N ILE A 355 9.03 -7.64 17.61
CA ILE A 355 8.45 -8.86 17.07
C ILE A 355 9.55 -9.67 16.35
N ASP A 356 9.56 -10.99 16.55
CA ASP A 356 10.57 -11.86 15.95
C ASP A 356 10.17 -12.34 14.55
N LYS A 357 8.87 -12.56 14.33
CA LYS A 357 8.31 -13.07 13.07
C LYS A 357 6.96 -12.44 12.79
N VAL A 358 6.69 -12.12 11.54
CA VAL A 358 5.39 -11.64 11.05
C VAL A 358 4.89 -12.60 10.00
N VAL A 359 3.71 -13.16 10.22
CA VAL A 359 3.04 -14.05 9.26
C VAL A 359 1.83 -13.33 8.70
N SER A 360 1.86 -13.08 7.42
CA SER A 360 0.78 -12.40 6.70
C SER A 360 0.15 -13.37 5.71
N VAL A 361 -1.16 -13.47 5.72
CA VAL A 361 -1.92 -14.31 4.80
C VAL A 361 -2.82 -13.47 3.91
N ILE A 362 -3.10 -13.94 2.70
CA ILE A 362 -3.98 -13.22 1.79
C ILE A 362 -5.44 -13.38 2.19
N GLU A 363 -6.16 -12.28 2.29
CA GLU A 363 -7.60 -12.23 2.54
C GLU A 363 -8.22 -11.18 1.63
N LYS A 364 -8.99 -11.63 0.65
CA LYS A 364 -9.53 -10.73 -0.39
C LYS A 364 -10.81 -10.00 0.02
N GLU A 365 -11.45 -10.43 1.09
CA GLU A 365 -12.73 -9.87 1.55
C GLU A 365 -12.60 -9.28 2.95
N GLY A 366 -12.94 -8.00 3.10
CA GLY A 366 -12.85 -7.27 4.36
C GLY A 366 -13.72 -7.85 5.48
N THR A 367 -14.91 -8.37 5.15
CA THR A 367 -15.78 -9.09 6.11
C THR A 367 -15.10 -10.32 6.71
N SER A 368 -14.33 -11.07 5.92
CA SER A 368 -13.53 -12.20 6.40
C SER A 368 -12.43 -11.72 7.35
N VAL A 369 -11.71 -10.65 6.99
CA VAL A 369 -10.67 -10.04 7.83
C VAL A 369 -11.26 -9.58 9.16
N ALA A 370 -12.38 -8.85 9.14
CA ALA A 370 -13.06 -8.33 10.31
C ALA A 370 -13.47 -9.46 11.28
N THR A 371 -14.12 -10.49 10.76
CA THR A 371 -14.57 -11.64 11.54
C THR A 371 -13.39 -12.38 12.19
N LYS A 372 -12.32 -12.65 11.44
CA LYS A 372 -11.13 -13.31 11.93
C LYS A 372 -10.37 -12.47 12.96
N PHE A 373 -10.32 -11.14 12.77
CA PHE A 373 -9.75 -10.24 13.76
C PHE A 373 -10.54 -10.28 15.07
N ILE A 374 -11.87 -10.15 15.04
CA ILE A 374 -12.70 -10.21 16.24
C ILE A 374 -12.49 -11.55 16.98
N GLN A 375 -12.29 -12.65 16.27
CA GLN A 375 -11.99 -13.96 16.85
C GLN A 375 -10.55 -14.09 17.38
N GLY A 376 -9.69 -13.10 17.15
CA GLY A 376 -8.32 -13.09 17.62
C GLY A 376 -7.31 -13.78 16.67
N TYR A 377 -7.71 -14.07 15.43
CA TYR A 377 -6.83 -14.73 14.45
C TYR A 377 -5.79 -13.80 13.85
N TYR A 378 -6.09 -12.51 13.79
CA TYR A 378 -5.14 -11.47 13.43
C TYR A 378 -4.91 -10.55 14.63
N ASP A 379 -3.66 -10.24 14.89
CA ASP A 379 -3.25 -9.29 15.95
C ASP A 379 -3.52 -7.85 15.51
N VAL A 380 -3.21 -7.57 14.24
CA VAL A 380 -3.44 -6.31 13.55
C VAL A 380 -3.99 -6.65 12.16
N PRO A 381 -5.22 -6.27 11.84
CA PRO A 381 -5.76 -6.51 10.52
C PRO A 381 -5.24 -5.45 9.53
N GLN A 382 -4.97 -5.85 8.31
CA GLN A 382 -4.86 -4.90 7.21
C GLN A 382 -6.27 -4.73 6.63
N LEU A 383 -6.89 -3.62 6.99
CA LEU A 383 -8.23 -3.27 6.51
C LEU A 383 -8.09 -2.34 5.32
N GLU A 384 -8.62 -2.75 4.18
CA GLU A 384 -8.85 -1.80 3.10
C GLU A 384 -10.08 -0.95 3.37
N ARG A 385 -10.06 0.23 2.79
CA ARG A 385 -11.13 1.20 2.89
C ARG A 385 -12.35 0.77 2.10
N GLY A 386 -13.52 1.12 2.60
CA GLY A 386 -14.75 1.00 1.87
C GLY A 386 -15.42 -0.36 1.90
N GLU A 387 -14.84 -1.32 2.53
CA GLU A 387 -15.57 -2.51 2.94
C GLU A 387 -16.34 -2.20 4.22
N PRO A 388 -17.57 -2.69 4.40
CA PRO A 388 -18.22 -2.75 5.70
C PRO A 388 -17.41 -3.71 6.59
N GLY A 389 -16.25 -3.25 6.99
CA GLY A 389 -15.28 -3.96 7.80
C GLY A 389 -15.38 -3.57 9.27
N ILE A 390 -14.30 -3.81 10.01
CA ILE A 390 -14.20 -3.42 11.42
C ILE A 390 -14.43 -1.92 11.61
N GLY A 391 -14.01 -1.08 10.67
CA GLY A 391 -14.29 0.35 10.68
C GLY A 391 -15.77 0.65 10.82
N TYR A 392 -16.61 0.07 9.97
CA TYR A 392 -18.06 0.20 10.03
C TYR A 392 -18.66 -0.40 11.31
N GLN A 393 -18.21 -1.59 11.70
CA GLN A 393 -18.72 -2.28 12.91
C GLN A 393 -18.22 -1.63 14.20
N VAL A 394 -17.13 -0.90 14.14
CA VAL A 394 -16.48 -0.24 15.28
C VAL A 394 -16.93 1.20 15.46
N SER A 395 -17.30 1.89 14.38
CA SER A 395 -17.78 3.27 14.45
C SER A 395 -19.19 3.42 15.02
N ILE A 396 -19.94 2.35 15.15
CA ILE A 396 -21.23 2.36 15.82
C ILE A 396 -21.01 2.55 17.34
N GLN A 397 -20.79 3.80 17.73
CA GLN A 397 -20.72 4.19 19.14
C GLN A 397 -22.09 4.16 19.85
N ASP A 398 -23.14 3.77 19.17
CA ASP A 398 -24.53 3.82 19.61
C ASP A 398 -24.95 2.69 20.57
N GLY A 399 -24.00 1.85 21.00
CA GLY A 399 -24.27 0.77 21.97
C GLY A 399 -24.96 -0.46 21.40
N THR A 400 -24.94 -0.64 20.07
CA THR A 400 -25.40 -1.89 19.44
C THR A 400 -24.56 -3.10 19.86
N GLY A 401 -25.05 -4.31 19.67
CA GLY A 401 -24.43 -5.53 20.18
C GLY A 401 -22.96 -5.72 19.79
N MET A 402 -22.56 -5.30 18.59
CA MET A 402 -21.20 -5.44 18.08
C MET A 402 -20.23 -4.47 18.76
N ALA A 403 -20.58 -3.19 18.90
CA ALA A 403 -19.75 -2.21 19.60
C ALA A 403 -19.54 -2.62 21.06
N LYS A 404 -20.58 -3.14 21.73
CA LYS A 404 -20.49 -3.65 23.08
C LYS A 404 -19.53 -4.84 23.20
N GLU A 405 -19.54 -5.75 22.22
CA GLU A 405 -18.63 -6.90 22.18
C GLU A 405 -17.16 -6.45 21.99
N LEU A 406 -16.90 -5.50 21.10
CA LEU A 406 -15.57 -4.95 20.86
C LEU A 406 -15.01 -4.23 22.10
N MET A 407 -15.84 -3.45 22.78
CA MET A 407 -15.50 -2.80 24.06
C MET A 407 -15.21 -3.84 25.16
N ALA A 408 -16.03 -4.89 25.25
CA ALA A 408 -15.82 -5.98 26.22
C ALA A 408 -14.48 -6.71 25.97
N ARG A 409 -14.05 -6.80 24.72
CA ARG A 409 -12.74 -7.37 24.35
C ARG A 409 -11.58 -6.39 24.47
N LYS A 410 -11.82 -5.14 24.88
CA LYS A 410 -10.81 -4.08 25.02
C LYS A 410 -9.99 -3.87 23.73
N ILE A 411 -10.65 -3.89 22.57
CA ILE A 411 -10.02 -3.55 21.31
C ILE A 411 -9.72 -2.07 21.30
N GLN A 412 -8.50 -1.70 20.93
CA GLN A 412 -8.03 -0.32 20.83
C GLN A 412 -8.25 0.17 19.40
N LEU A 413 -8.75 1.39 19.25
CA LEU A 413 -9.12 2.00 17.98
C LEU A 413 -8.55 3.43 17.88
N PRO A 414 -7.23 3.57 17.93
CA PRO A 414 -6.65 4.89 17.73
C PRO A 414 -6.88 5.35 16.31
N SER A 415 -7.21 6.64 16.14
CA SER A 415 -7.37 7.28 14.86
C SER A 415 -6.52 8.54 14.72
N THR A 416 -6.32 8.99 13.51
CA THR A 416 -5.60 10.21 13.15
C THR A 416 -6.16 10.77 11.86
N ILE A 417 -6.09 12.09 11.67
CA ILE A 417 -6.41 12.71 10.38
C ILE A 417 -5.36 12.24 9.37
N GLN A 418 -5.84 11.72 8.24
CA GLN A 418 -4.98 11.28 7.18
C GLN A 418 -4.65 12.43 6.24
N VAL A 419 -3.36 12.64 6.03
CA VAL A 419 -2.91 13.44 4.90
C VAL A 419 -3.04 12.57 3.64
N GLY A 420 -4.23 12.56 3.07
CA GLY A 420 -4.62 11.68 1.97
C GLY A 420 -5.75 12.27 1.15
N PHE A 421 -5.89 11.82 -0.07
CA PHE A 421 -6.78 12.38 -1.08
C PHE A 421 -7.36 11.26 -1.93
N TRP A 422 -8.67 11.07 -1.84
CA TRP A 422 -9.41 10.17 -2.73
C TRP A 422 -10.11 10.99 -3.80
N HIS A 423 -10.03 10.56 -5.04
CA HIS A 423 -10.54 11.32 -6.17
C HIS A 423 -10.98 10.44 -7.33
N PHE A 424 -11.83 10.98 -8.18
CA PHE A 424 -12.02 10.47 -9.52
C PHE A 424 -11.23 11.34 -10.50
N GLY A 425 -10.68 10.71 -11.54
CA GLY A 425 -9.85 11.41 -12.52
C GLY A 425 -10.32 11.19 -13.95
N PHE A 426 -10.07 12.20 -14.78
CA PHE A 426 -10.29 12.15 -16.22
C PHE A 426 -8.95 12.00 -16.93
N ASN A 427 -8.85 11.04 -17.85
CA ASN A 427 -7.65 10.90 -18.64
C ASN A 427 -7.54 12.04 -19.66
N TRP A 428 -6.53 12.89 -19.50
CA TRP A 428 -6.32 14.06 -20.35
C TRP A 428 -6.06 13.72 -21.82
N LEU A 429 -5.64 12.48 -22.10
CA LEU A 429 -5.39 11.96 -23.46
C LEU A 429 -6.67 11.52 -24.18
N ASP A 430 -7.79 11.40 -23.47
CA ASP A 430 -9.06 10.96 -24.04
C ASP A 430 -9.72 12.08 -24.84
N PRO A 431 -10.31 11.79 -26.02
CA PRO A 431 -10.90 12.82 -26.88
C PRO A 431 -12.21 13.42 -26.34
N VAL A 432 -12.92 12.73 -25.42
CA VAL A 432 -14.22 13.13 -24.90
C VAL A 432 -14.08 13.90 -23.58
N VAL A 433 -13.37 13.28 -22.60
CA VAL A 433 -13.22 13.85 -21.27
C VAL A 433 -11.88 14.56 -21.05
N GLY A 434 -10.92 14.43 -21.97
CA GLY A 434 -9.56 14.93 -21.81
C GLY A 434 -9.38 16.40 -22.17
N GLY A 435 -8.10 16.80 -22.37
CA GLY A 435 -7.70 18.18 -22.60
C GLY A 435 -8.16 18.80 -23.92
N GLY A 436 -8.53 17.97 -24.91
CA GLY A 436 -8.88 18.43 -26.27
C GLY A 436 -7.66 18.89 -27.09
N LYS A 437 -7.74 18.80 -28.41
CA LYS A 437 -6.68 19.19 -29.36
C LYS A 437 -6.92 20.60 -29.91
N THR A 438 -8.18 20.96 -30.14
CA THR A 438 -8.59 22.29 -30.65
C THR A 438 -9.15 23.17 -29.52
N PRO A 439 -9.19 24.49 -29.69
CA PRO A 439 -9.83 25.38 -28.70
C PRO A 439 -11.27 24.98 -28.38
N ASP A 440 -12.07 24.62 -29.37
CA ASP A 440 -13.47 24.21 -29.20
C ASP A 440 -13.58 22.91 -28.40
N GLU A 441 -12.72 21.92 -28.70
CA GLU A 441 -12.66 20.69 -27.91
C GLU A 441 -12.26 20.94 -26.46
N LYS A 442 -11.31 21.83 -26.22
CA LYS A 442 -10.88 22.19 -24.86
C LYS A 442 -12.06 22.78 -24.06
N VAL A 443 -12.80 23.70 -24.65
CA VAL A 443 -13.98 24.32 -24.00
C VAL A 443 -15.07 23.28 -23.76
N ARG A 444 -15.40 22.49 -24.78
CA ARG A 444 -16.41 21.42 -24.71
C ARG A 444 -16.09 20.42 -23.60
N ASN A 445 -14.89 19.85 -23.62
CA ASN A 445 -14.49 18.83 -22.67
C ASN A 445 -14.40 19.40 -21.23
N ARG A 446 -13.94 20.64 -21.07
CA ARG A 446 -13.94 21.32 -19.76
C ARG A 446 -15.35 21.47 -19.19
N LYS A 447 -16.32 21.93 -20.01
CA LYS A 447 -17.72 22.05 -19.57
C LYS A 447 -18.31 20.69 -19.18
N LEU A 448 -17.98 19.62 -19.90
CA LEU A 448 -18.39 18.25 -19.53
C LEU A 448 -17.84 17.87 -18.16
N ARG A 449 -16.55 18.08 -17.90
CA ARG A 449 -15.94 17.78 -16.60
C ARG A 449 -16.51 18.63 -15.48
N GLN A 450 -16.76 19.94 -15.73
CA GLN A 450 -17.41 20.83 -14.75
C GLN A 450 -18.86 20.40 -14.46
N ALA A 451 -19.62 19.95 -15.45
CA ALA A 451 -20.96 19.41 -15.26
C ALA A 451 -20.92 18.16 -14.35
N LEU A 452 -19.99 17.26 -14.60
CA LEU A 452 -19.78 16.09 -13.76
C LEU A 452 -19.32 16.47 -12.33
N SER A 453 -18.46 17.49 -12.17
CA SER A 453 -18.02 17.97 -10.86
C SER A 453 -19.20 18.48 -9.99
N ILE A 454 -20.19 19.12 -10.60
CA ILE A 454 -21.41 19.58 -9.89
C ILE A 454 -22.31 18.38 -9.57
N ALA A 455 -22.46 17.41 -10.48
CA ALA A 455 -23.37 16.28 -10.31
C ALA A 455 -22.90 15.30 -9.23
N PHE A 456 -21.58 15.15 -9.02
CA PHE A 456 -21.00 14.26 -8.01
C PHE A 456 -21.10 14.88 -6.62
N ASP A 457 -22.03 14.36 -5.82
CA ASP A 457 -22.32 14.82 -4.47
C ASP A 457 -21.46 14.09 -3.44
N PHE A 458 -20.26 14.66 -3.16
CA PHE A 458 -19.35 14.04 -2.21
C PHE A 458 -19.77 14.20 -0.76
N GLU A 459 -20.63 15.17 -0.43
CA GLU A 459 -21.27 15.26 0.89
C GLU A 459 -22.17 14.03 1.12
N GLU A 460 -23.00 13.68 0.11
CA GLU A 460 -23.79 12.43 0.16
C GLU A 460 -22.89 11.21 0.28
N TYR A 461 -21.77 11.16 -0.49
CA TYR A 461 -20.84 10.06 -0.43
C TYR A 461 -20.23 9.88 0.96
N VAL A 462 -19.73 10.96 1.54
CA VAL A 462 -19.11 10.97 2.88
C VAL A 462 -20.11 10.52 3.94
N SER A 463 -21.35 11.04 3.88
CA SER A 463 -22.38 10.64 4.83
C SER A 463 -22.78 9.16 4.70
N VAL A 464 -22.88 8.65 3.47
CA VAL A 464 -23.33 7.25 3.23
C VAL A 464 -22.23 6.23 3.47
N PHE A 465 -21.00 6.52 3.03
CA PHE A 465 -19.92 5.53 2.98
C PHE A 465 -18.80 5.76 3.99
N GLU A 466 -18.62 6.98 4.48
CA GLU A 466 -17.59 7.34 5.44
C GLU A 466 -18.18 7.77 6.81
N GLU A 467 -19.51 7.67 6.98
CA GLU A 467 -20.21 7.98 8.24
C GLU A 467 -19.85 9.36 8.82
N ASP A 468 -19.76 10.36 7.94
CA ASP A 468 -19.36 11.74 8.27
C ASP A 468 -17.95 11.87 8.90
N ARG A 469 -17.08 10.83 8.77
CA ARG A 469 -15.70 10.82 9.24
C ARG A 469 -14.68 11.13 8.15
N ALA A 470 -15.04 11.96 7.22
CA ALA A 470 -14.18 12.44 6.15
C ALA A 470 -14.52 13.89 5.82
N GLU A 471 -13.54 14.61 5.30
CA GLU A 471 -13.70 15.98 4.82
C GLU A 471 -13.74 16.00 3.30
N VAL A 472 -14.74 16.66 2.71
CA VAL A 472 -14.84 16.84 1.26
C VAL A 472 -13.79 17.83 0.78
N ASN A 473 -12.92 17.39 -0.12
CA ASN A 473 -11.81 18.19 -0.62
C ASN A 473 -12.27 19.21 -1.67
N GLN A 474 -11.81 20.43 -1.53
CA GLN A 474 -12.09 21.53 -2.47
C GLN A 474 -11.01 21.64 -3.57
N SER A 475 -9.86 21.04 -3.35
CA SER A 475 -8.70 21.03 -4.25
C SER A 475 -7.80 19.83 -4.00
N VAL A 476 -6.71 19.72 -4.73
CA VAL A 476 -5.67 18.72 -4.49
C VAL A 476 -4.83 19.02 -3.23
N ILE A 477 -4.91 20.23 -2.66
CA ILE A 477 -4.20 20.57 -1.42
C ILE A 477 -5.12 20.23 -0.25
N VAL A 478 -4.83 19.14 0.42
CA VAL A 478 -5.69 18.50 1.43
C VAL A 478 -5.49 19.08 2.83
N PRO A 479 -6.40 18.82 3.78
CA PRO A 479 -6.25 19.24 5.17
C PRO A 479 -4.90 18.87 5.79
N GLY A 480 -4.36 19.78 6.62
CA GLY A 480 -3.07 19.59 7.29
C GLY A 480 -1.84 20.00 6.47
N LEU A 481 -2.00 20.42 5.21
CA LEU A 481 -0.92 20.94 4.38
C LEU A 481 -0.87 22.45 4.35
N PHE A 482 0.34 22.99 4.18
CA PHE A 482 0.53 24.42 3.93
C PHE A 482 -0.24 24.87 2.67
N GLY A 483 -0.96 25.99 2.74
CA GLY A 483 -1.79 26.50 1.64
C GLY A 483 -3.19 25.88 1.54
N HIS A 484 -3.54 24.91 2.40
CA HIS A 484 -4.93 24.51 2.57
C HIS A 484 -5.74 25.61 3.29
N ASP A 485 -6.94 25.88 2.81
CA ASP A 485 -7.86 26.88 3.40
C ASP A 485 -9.28 26.31 3.42
N GLN A 486 -9.73 25.91 4.60
CA GLN A 486 -11.07 25.32 4.84
C GLN A 486 -12.21 26.30 4.56
N THR A 487 -11.95 27.61 4.49
CA THR A 487 -12.96 28.63 4.21
C THR A 487 -13.20 28.84 2.72
N LYS A 488 -12.38 28.26 1.85
CA LYS A 488 -12.45 28.39 0.40
C LYS A 488 -13.14 27.19 -0.23
N PHE A 489 -14.19 27.46 -0.96
CA PHE A 489 -14.94 26.47 -1.71
C PHE A 489 -14.61 26.54 -3.21
N ASN A 490 -14.73 25.41 -3.88
CA ASN A 490 -14.54 25.31 -5.32
C ASN A 490 -15.68 26.09 -6.05
N PRO A 491 -15.39 27.22 -6.72
CA PRO A 491 -16.42 28.06 -7.35
C PRO A 491 -17.09 27.41 -8.57
N VAL A 492 -16.53 26.31 -9.10
CA VAL A 492 -17.20 25.51 -10.14
C VAL A 492 -18.38 24.75 -9.54
N ILE A 493 -18.24 24.25 -8.31
CA ILE A 493 -19.20 23.37 -7.65
C ILE A 493 -20.14 24.15 -6.74
N TYR A 494 -19.63 25.18 -6.03
CA TYR A 494 -20.39 25.91 -5.02
C TYR A 494 -20.63 27.37 -5.39
N GLU A 495 -21.64 27.94 -4.78
CA GLU A 495 -21.97 29.36 -4.84
C GLU A 495 -22.36 29.88 -3.44
N TRP A 496 -22.19 31.19 -3.19
CA TRP A 496 -22.57 31.80 -1.93
C TRP A 496 -24.08 32.14 -1.93
N GLY A 497 -24.78 31.61 -0.95
CA GLY A 497 -26.19 31.93 -0.76
C GLY A 497 -26.41 33.26 -0.06
N ALA A 498 -27.65 33.72 -0.07
CA ALA A 498 -28.09 34.93 0.64
C ALA A 498 -27.96 34.81 2.17
N ASP A 499 -27.85 33.58 2.69
CA ASP A 499 -27.60 33.24 4.10
C ASP A 499 -26.12 33.35 4.51
N GLY A 500 -25.25 33.76 3.58
CA GLY A 500 -23.81 33.87 3.81
C GLY A 500 -23.09 32.55 3.92
N LYS A 501 -23.71 31.43 3.48
CA LYS A 501 -23.11 30.11 3.43
C LYS A 501 -22.87 29.68 2.00
N SER A 502 -21.92 28.78 1.81
CA SER A 502 -21.69 28.11 0.52
C SER A 502 -22.70 26.98 0.32
N HIS A 503 -23.30 26.93 -0.85
CA HIS A 503 -24.23 25.89 -1.26
C HIS A 503 -23.74 25.23 -2.55
N ARG A 504 -23.93 23.95 -2.68
CA ARG A 504 -23.67 23.22 -3.94
C ARG A 504 -24.64 23.76 -5.01
N LYS A 505 -24.11 24.04 -6.20
CA LYS A 505 -24.93 24.46 -7.34
C LYS A 505 -25.94 23.38 -7.71
N SER A 506 -27.09 23.82 -8.19
CA SER A 506 -28.16 22.90 -8.59
C SER A 506 -27.76 22.00 -9.77
N ILE A 507 -28.41 20.86 -9.88
CA ILE A 507 -28.21 19.92 -11.01
C ILE A 507 -28.57 20.57 -12.36
N GLU A 508 -29.44 21.56 -12.36
CA GLU A 508 -29.82 22.30 -13.57
C GLU A 508 -28.65 23.13 -14.15
N VAL A 509 -27.75 23.62 -13.29
CA VAL A 509 -26.50 24.26 -13.74
C VAL A 509 -25.60 23.22 -14.43
N ALA A 510 -25.51 22.02 -13.89
CA ALA A 510 -24.76 20.93 -14.49
C ALA A 510 -25.36 20.50 -15.86
N LYS A 511 -26.67 20.36 -15.96
CA LYS A 511 -27.38 20.06 -17.22
C LYS A 511 -27.16 21.15 -18.29
N LYS A 512 -27.16 22.42 -17.88
CA LYS A 512 -26.84 23.54 -18.77
C LYS A 512 -25.41 23.42 -19.32
N LEU A 513 -24.41 23.17 -18.45
CA LEU A 513 -23.03 22.99 -18.87
C LEU A 513 -22.88 21.78 -19.81
N LEU A 514 -23.59 20.68 -19.53
CA LEU A 514 -23.59 19.49 -20.36
C LEU A 514 -24.19 19.79 -21.76
N SER A 515 -25.27 20.53 -21.83
CA SER A 515 -25.87 20.99 -23.09
C SER A 515 -24.89 21.87 -23.88
N GLU A 516 -24.25 22.83 -23.20
CA GLU A 516 -23.21 23.69 -23.81
C GLU A 516 -21.95 22.89 -24.25
N ALA A 517 -21.71 21.73 -23.64
CA ALA A 517 -20.71 20.77 -24.05
C ALA A 517 -21.13 19.92 -25.27
N GLY A 518 -22.33 20.15 -25.84
CA GLY A 518 -22.84 19.43 -26.99
C GLY A 518 -23.53 18.10 -26.67
N TYR A 519 -23.93 17.88 -25.41
CA TYR A 519 -24.62 16.67 -24.96
C TYR A 519 -25.92 17.00 -24.19
N PRO A 520 -26.88 17.74 -24.80
CA PRO A 520 -28.17 17.99 -24.15
C PRO A 520 -28.83 16.64 -23.82
N ASP A 521 -29.37 16.54 -22.59
CA ASP A 521 -29.98 15.31 -22.08
C ASP A 521 -29.07 14.05 -22.18
N GLY A 522 -27.77 14.24 -22.06
CA GLY A 522 -26.80 13.13 -22.16
C GLY A 522 -26.64 12.55 -23.56
N ARG A 523 -27.06 13.28 -24.63
CA ARG A 523 -26.99 12.83 -26.02
C ARG A 523 -26.15 13.77 -26.87
N GLU A 524 -25.32 13.20 -27.72
CA GLU A 524 -24.52 13.97 -28.67
C GLU A 524 -25.44 14.67 -29.69
N VAL A 525 -25.34 15.99 -29.79
CA VAL A 525 -26.16 16.81 -30.71
C VAL A 525 -26.09 16.34 -32.16
N LYS A 526 -24.91 15.94 -32.64
CA LYS A 526 -24.68 15.58 -34.03
C LYS A 526 -25.27 14.24 -34.42
N THR A 527 -25.25 13.26 -33.52
CA THR A 527 -25.60 11.85 -33.82
C THR A 527 -26.85 11.37 -33.09
N GLY A 528 -27.32 12.11 -32.06
CA GLY A 528 -28.38 11.67 -31.19
C GLY A 528 -28.02 10.46 -30.30
N LYS A 529 -26.80 9.94 -30.37
CA LYS A 529 -26.35 8.81 -29.56
C LYS A 529 -26.16 9.22 -28.12
N PRO A 530 -26.43 8.31 -27.16
CA PRO A 530 -26.14 8.58 -25.77
C PRO A 530 -24.64 8.78 -25.54
N LEU A 531 -24.29 9.66 -24.63
CA LEU A 531 -22.93 9.79 -24.14
C LEU A 531 -22.65 8.64 -23.19
N VAL A 532 -21.66 7.82 -23.54
CA VAL A 532 -21.19 6.68 -22.72
C VAL A 532 -19.84 7.02 -22.14
N ILE A 533 -19.70 6.93 -20.82
CA ILE A 533 -18.42 7.09 -20.13
C ILE A 533 -17.96 5.74 -19.58
N ASN A 534 -16.72 5.38 -19.89
CA ASN A 534 -16.09 4.17 -19.39
C ASN A 534 -15.45 4.44 -18.03
N TYR A 535 -15.93 3.77 -17.00
CA TYR A 535 -15.41 3.87 -15.64
C TYR A 535 -14.53 2.68 -15.31
N ASP A 536 -13.24 2.93 -15.18
CA ASP A 536 -12.27 1.95 -14.73
C ASP A 536 -12.19 1.97 -13.20
N SER A 537 -12.69 0.91 -12.58
CA SER A 537 -12.75 0.70 -11.14
C SER A 537 -11.85 -0.45 -10.72
N GLN A 538 -11.55 -0.49 -9.43
CA GLN A 538 -10.75 -1.51 -8.78
C GLN A 538 -11.47 -2.00 -7.53
N GLY A 539 -11.22 -3.24 -7.15
CA GLY A 539 -11.77 -3.85 -5.96
C GLY A 539 -12.83 -4.89 -6.26
N VAL A 540 -13.05 -5.75 -5.28
CA VAL A 540 -13.98 -6.86 -5.32
C VAL A 540 -14.85 -6.85 -4.05
N GLY A 541 -16.02 -7.48 -4.10
CA GLY A 541 -16.89 -7.61 -2.94
C GLY A 541 -18.10 -6.67 -2.92
N PRO A 542 -19.02 -6.88 -1.97
CA PRO A 542 -20.29 -6.15 -1.88
C PRO A 542 -20.15 -4.65 -1.65
N GLY A 543 -19.18 -4.22 -0.86
CA GLY A 543 -18.92 -2.82 -0.56
C GLY A 543 -18.54 -2.01 -1.80
N TYR A 544 -17.71 -2.58 -2.66
CA TYR A 544 -17.34 -1.95 -3.93
C TYR A 544 -18.54 -1.83 -4.88
N LYS A 545 -19.44 -2.83 -4.89
CA LYS A 545 -20.66 -2.75 -5.69
C LYS A 545 -21.52 -1.55 -5.29
N ALA A 546 -21.76 -1.33 -4.02
CA ALA A 546 -22.54 -0.20 -3.53
C ALA A 546 -21.95 1.16 -3.95
N ARG A 547 -20.62 1.29 -3.92
CA ARG A 547 -19.91 2.50 -4.37
C ARG A 547 -20.02 2.69 -5.90
N ILE A 548 -19.91 1.61 -6.68
CA ILE A 548 -20.12 1.65 -8.14
C ILE A 548 -21.55 2.05 -8.46
N ASP A 549 -22.54 1.49 -7.75
CA ASP A 549 -23.95 1.83 -7.93
C ASP A 549 -24.22 3.31 -7.60
N TRP A 550 -23.54 3.87 -6.58
CA TRP A 550 -23.60 5.30 -6.28
C TRP A 550 -23.00 6.14 -7.43
N VAL A 551 -21.84 5.77 -7.97
CA VAL A 551 -21.23 6.45 -9.13
C VAL A 551 -22.21 6.44 -10.30
N ALA A 552 -22.83 5.32 -10.60
CA ALA A 552 -23.82 5.21 -11.68
C ALA A 552 -25.03 6.18 -11.47
N LYS A 553 -25.49 6.34 -10.22
CA LYS A 553 -26.54 7.32 -9.89
C LYS A 553 -26.09 8.77 -10.17
N GLN A 554 -24.81 9.12 -9.91
CA GLN A 554 -24.35 10.48 -10.21
C GLN A 554 -24.37 10.76 -11.72
N PHE A 555 -23.96 9.81 -12.55
CA PHE A 555 -24.05 9.92 -14.02
C PHE A 555 -25.50 9.98 -14.50
N ALA A 556 -26.38 9.19 -13.91
CA ALA A 556 -27.81 9.16 -14.25
C ALA A 556 -28.53 10.50 -14.01
N LYS A 557 -28.07 11.34 -13.05
CA LYS A 557 -28.58 12.72 -12.86
C LYS A 557 -28.47 13.57 -14.13
N LEU A 558 -27.53 13.23 -15.00
CA LEU A 558 -27.23 13.91 -16.27
C LEU A 558 -27.63 13.09 -17.51
N ASN A 559 -28.35 11.98 -17.33
CA ASN A 559 -28.71 11.03 -18.39
C ASN A 559 -27.48 10.48 -19.17
N ILE A 560 -26.30 10.41 -18.53
CA ILE A 560 -25.07 9.84 -19.11
C ILE A 560 -25.03 8.35 -18.79
N GLU A 561 -24.76 7.52 -19.79
CA GLU A 561 -24.58 6.08 -19.61
C GLU A 561 -23.19 5.78 -19.08
N LEU A 562 -23.08 4.89 -18.09
CA LEU A 562 -21.82 4.47 -17.47
C LEU A 562 -21.51 3.01 -17.83
N GLU A 563 -20.38 2.77 -18.50
CA GLU A 563 -19.83 1.43 -18.68
C GLU A 563 -18.76 1.14 -17.64
N VAL A 564 -19.03 0.23 -16.72
CA VAL A 564 -18.12 -0.12 -15.60
C VAL A 564 -17.15 -1.22 -16.04
N ARG A 565 -15.85 -0.97 -15.88
CA ARG A 565 -14.75 -1.88 -16.19
C ARG A 565 -13.95 -2.20 -14.93
N ASN A 566 -14.47 -3.10 -14.13
CA ASN A 566 -13.83 -3.47 -12.86
C ASN A 566 -12.72 -4.51 -13.05
N THR A 567 -11.57 -4.30 -12.37
CA THR A 567 -10.41 -5.20 -12.38
C THR A 567 -9.75 -5.25 -11.00
N ASP A 568 -8.84 -6.22 -10.79
CA ASP A 568 -7.93 -6.19 -9.65
C ASP A 568 -6.97 -5.00 -9.71
N TYR A 569 -6.39 -4.63 -8.56
CA TYR A 569 -5.56 -3.43 -8.43
C TYR A 569 -4.32 -3.46 -9.33
N ASN A 570 -3.66 -4.61 -9.47
CA ASN A 570 -2.45 -4.72 -10.29
C ASN A 570 -2.75 -4.49 -11.78
N ARG A 571 -3.85 -5.05 -12.28
CA ARG A 571 -4.32 -4.81 -13.66
C ARG A 571 -4.79 -3.38 -13.86
N PHE A 572 -5.41 -2.78 -12.85
CA PHE A 572 -5.78 -1.38 -12.88
C PHE A 572 -4.54 -0.48 -13.04
N GLN A 573 -3.49 -0.70 -12.27
CA GLN A 573 -2.22 0.03 -12.42
C GLN A 573 -1.65 -0.10 -13.85
N ASP A 574 -1.70 -1.28 -14.45
CA ASP A 574 -1.24 -1.49 -15.83
C ASP A 574 -2.07 -0.71 -16.86
N LYS A 575 -3.39 -0.60 -16.68
CA LYS A 575 -4.26 0.24 -17.51
C LYS A 575 -3.88 1.72 -17.40
N MET A 576 -3.62 2.20 -16.18
CA MET A 576 -3.22 3.58 -15.93
C MET A 576 -1.88 3.90 -16.62
N ARG A 577 -0.88 3.03 -16.51
CA ARG A 577 0.41 3.18 -17.19
C ARG A 577 0.29 3.20 -18.72
N LYS A 578 -0.67 2.48 -19.28
CA LYS A 578 -0.94 2.45 -20.73
C LYS A 578 -1.81 3.60 -21.21
N GLY A 579 -2.41 4.39 -20.30
CA GLY A 579 -3.35 5.46 -20.63
C GLY A 579 -4.66 4.95 -21.23
N SER A 580 -5.07 3.73 -20.91
CA SER A 580 -6.28 3.10 -21.46
C SER A 580 -7.54 3.30 -20.63
N ALA A 581 -7.44 3.90 -19.44
CA ALA A 581 -8.58 4.34 -18.65
C ALA A 581 -9.11 5.67 -19.19
N GLN A 582 -10.44 5.89 -19.15
CA GLN A 582 -11.09 7.14 -19.54
C GLN A 582 -11.47 7.97 -18.31
N PHE A 583 -12.26 7.40 -17.42
CA PHE A 583 -12.65 7.92 -16.12
C PHE A 583 -12.30 6.85 -15.08
N PHE A 584 -11.68 7.24 -13.97
CA PHE A 584 -11.15 6.27 -13.00
C PHE A 584 -11.26 6.79 -11.57
N PHE A 585 -11.25 5.86 -10.61
CA PHE A 585 -11.13 6.16 -9.18
C PHE A 585 -9.75 5.77 -8.69
N TRP A 586 -9.07 6.68 -7.99
CA TRP A 586 -7.79 6.42 -7.34
C TRP A 586 -7.64 7.30 -6.10
N GLY A 587 -6.52 7.12 -5.38
CA GLY A 587 -6.16 7.93 -4.23
C GLY A 587 -4.67 8.21 -4.17
N TRP A 588 -4.33 9.21 -3.39
CA TRP A 588 -2.97 9.57 -3.04
C TRP A 588 -2.82 9.69 -1.54
N LEU A 589 -1.80 9.04 -0.99
CA LEU A 589 -1.41 9.16 0.41
C LEU A 589 -0.09 9.90 0.45
N ALA A 590 0.02 10.91 1.33
CA ALA A 590 1.24 11.67 1.46
C ALA A 590 2.46 10.76 1.72
N ASP A 591 3.51 10.96 0.93
CA ASP A 591 4.84 10.43 1.21
C ASP A 591 5.60 11.33 2.17
N TYR A 592 5.30 12.63 2.11
CA TYR A 592 5.83 13.66 2.99
C TYR A 592 4.81 14.80 3.14
N PRO A 593 4.84 15.54 4.27
CA PRO A 593 3.84 16.54 4.60
C PRO A 593 4.14 17.90 3.93
N ASP A 594 4.14 17.95 2.61
CA ASP A 594 4.36 19.17 1.81
C ASP A 594 3.36 19.24 0.65
N PRO A 595 2.82 20.43 0.32
CA PRO A 595 1.87 20.61 -0.80
C PRO A 595 2.44 20.16 -2.15
N GLU A 596 3.76 20.15 -2.34
CA GLU A 596 4.38 19.60 -3.53
C GLU A 596 3.95 18.17 -3.82
N ASN A 597 3.84 17.35 -2.77
CA ASN A 597 3.48 15.92 -2.88
C ASN A 597 2.03 15.66 -3.33
N PHE A 598 1.23 16.67 -3.43
CA PHE A 598 -0.13 16.63 -3.97
C PHE A 598 -0.23 17.41 -5.30
N ALA A 599 0.38 18.57 -5.35
CA ALA A 599 0.36 19.39 -6.56
C ALA A 599 1.05 18.69 -7.76
N PHE A 600 2.03 17.80 -7.51
CA PHE A 600 2.72 17.05 -8.58
C PHE A 600 1.83 16.01 -9.28
N LEU A 601 0.66 15.67 -8.70
CA LEU A 601 -0.36 14.83 -9.33
C LEU A 601 -0.99 15.47 -10.58
N LEU A 602 -0.81 16.78 -10.72
CA LEU A 602 -1.26 17.56 -11.88
C LEU A 602 -0.11 18.17 -12.67
N TYR A 603 1.14 17.92 -12.30
CA TYR A 603 2.33 18.43 -12.98
C TYR A 603 2.59 17.65 -14.27
N GLY A 604 2.62 18.35 -15.43
CA GLY A 604 2.74 17.71 -16.74
C GLY A 604 3.99 16.85 -16.93
N PRO A 605 5.19 17.29 -16.50
CA PRO A 605 6.40 16.46 -16.51
C PRO A 605 6.34 15.20 -15.62
N ASN A 606 5.32 15.05 -14.77
CA ASN A 606 5.05 13.87 -13.95
C ASN A 606 3.97 12.96 -14.56
N SER A 607 3.66 13.08 -15.85
CA SER A 607 2.63 12.29 -16.55
C SER A 607 2.91 10.78 -16.45
N LYS A 608 1.87 10.02 -16.10
CA LYS A 608 1.95 8.56 -15.93
C LYS A 608 2.34 7.84 -17.20
N VAL A 609 1.72 8.22 -18.31
CA VAL A 609 1.94 7.56 -19.62
C VAL A 609 3.28 7.95 -20.22
N LYS A 610 3.64 9.22 -20.16
CA LYS A 610 4.82 9.73 -20.84
C LYS A 610 6.13 9.50 -20.06
N PHE A 611 6.07 9.60 -18.74
CA PHE A 611 7.24 9.60 -17.87
C PHE A 611 7.21 8.55 -16.76
N ASP A 612 6.14 7.71 -16.72
CA ASP A 612 5.87 6.71 -15.67
C ASP A 612 5.75 7.35 -14.25
N GLY A 613 5.39 8.65 -14.22
CA GLY A 613 5.20 9.42 -13.00
C GLY A 613 3.83 9.23 -12.35
N GLU A 614 3.45 10.12 -11.42
CA GLU A 614 2.22 9.96 -10.62
C GLU A 614 1.05 10.86 -11.06
N ASN A 615 1.23 11.70 -12.07
CA ASN A 615 0.11 12.40 -12.71
C ASN A 615 -0.72 11.40 -13.54
N SER A 616 -1.60 10.70 -12.87
CA SER A 616 -2.45 9.63 -13.42
C SER A 616 -3.50 10.13 -14.41
N SER A 617 -3.94 11.39 -14.28
CA SER A 617 -4.81 12.05 -15.25
C SER A 617 -4.08 12.44 -16.55
N ASN A 618 -2.75 12.41 -16.57
CA ASN A 618 -1.91 12.94 -17.65
C ASN A 618 -2.21 14.41 -17.97
N TYR A 619 -2.64 15.17 -16.97
CA TYR A 619 -2.98 16.59 -17.12
C TYR A 619 -1.77 17.40 -17.57
N VAL A 620 -1.99 18.38 -18.42
CA VAL A 620 -0.97 19.30 -18.93
C VAL A 620 -1.55 20.70 -18.99
N ASN A 621 -0.95 21.63 -18.27
CA ASN A 621 -1.25 23.04 -18.33
C ASN A 621 0.05 23.84 -18.08
N ALA A 622 0.46 24.62 -19.08
CA ALA A 622 1.75 25.31 -19.03
C ALA A 622 1.88 26.34 -17.89
N GLU A 623 0.77 27.04 -17.52
CA GLU A 623 0.75 27.96 -16.38
C GLU A 623 0.89 27.19 -15.07
N TYR A 624 0.16 26.11 -14.91
CA TYR A 624 0.26 25.24 -13.73
C TYR A 624 1.67 24.70 -13.56
N ASP A 625 2.28 24.19 -14.65
CA ASP A 625 3.63 23.64 -14.60
C ASP A 625 4.67 24.68 -14.19
N GLN A 626 4.57 25.91 -14.72
CA GLN A 626 5.46 27.02 -14.32
C GLN A 626 5.27 27.43 -12.85
N LEU A 627 4.02 27.45 -12.37
CA LEU A 627 3.71 27.74 -10.97
C LEU A 627 4.19 26.62 -10.04
N PHE A 628 4.09 25.37 -10.44
CA PHE A 628 4.63 24.23 -9.69
C PHE A 628 6.15 24.36 -9.57
N ASP A 629 6.85 24.65 -10.66
CA ASP A 629 8.29 24.87 -10.66
C ASP A 629 8.71 26.02 -9.73
N LYS A 630 7.92 27.09 -9.65
CA LYS A 630 8.16 28.17 -8.70
C LYS A 630 7.86 27.75 -7.25
N MET A 631 6.72 27.09 -7.01
CA MET A 631 6.23 26.69 -5.69
C MET A 631 7.21 25.77 -4.95
N LYS A 632 7.79 24.76 -5.66
CA LYS A 632 8.71 23.79 -5.07
C LYS A 632 10.04 24.38 -4.58
N ASP A 633 10.42 25.56 -5.08
CA ASP A 633 11.66 26.23 -4.73
C ASP A 633 11.51 27.23 -3.56
N LEU A 634 10.27 27.44 -3.10
CA LEU A 634 9.95 28.38 -2.03
C LEU A 634 9.81 27.67 -0.68
N ASP A 635 10.26 28.36 0.37
CA ASP A 635 9.92 28.02 1.75
C ASP A 635 8.46 28.44 2.05
N ASP A 636 7.86 27.99 3.16
CA ASP A 636 6.48 28.31 3.57
C ASP A 636 6.34 29.80 3.90
N THR A 637 6.01 30.56 2.88
CA THR A 637 5.89 32.03 2.90
C THR A 637 4.55 32.46 2.31
N PRO A 638 4.10 33.71 2.53
CA PRO A 638 2.94 34.25 1.85
C PRO A 638 3.04 34.22 0.32
N GLU A 639 4.25 34.32 -0.25
CA GLU A 639 4.48 34.16 -1.69
C GLU A 639 4.17 32.75 -2.15
N ARG A 640 4.65 31.70 -1.43
CA ARG A 640 4.34 30.30 -1.73
C ARG A 640 2.84 30.07 -1.65
N ALA A 641 2.17 30.59 -0.62
CA ALA A 641 0.70 30.47 -0.46
C ALA A 641 -0.05 31.10 -1.65
N ALA A 642 0.39 32.26 -2.16
CA ALA A 642 -0.22 32.89 -3.33
C ALA A 642 -0.03 32.09 -4.60
N VAL A 643 1.13 31.47 -4.80
CA VAL A 643 1.40 30.55 -5.93
C VAL A 643 0.48 29.34 -5.85
N ILE A 644 0.40 28.68 -4.68
CA ILE A 644 -0.48 27.52 -4.46
C ILE A 644 -1.94 27.87 -4.74
N LYS A 645 -2.41 29.03 -4.24
CA LYS A 645 -3.78 29.50 -4.50
C LYS A 645 -4.06 29.58 -6.01
N ARG A 646 -3.14 30.16 -6.80
CA ARG A 646 -3.32 30.24 -8.26
C ARG A 646 -3.35 28.87 -8.92
N MET A 647 -2.52 27.93 -8.48
CA MET A 647 -2.54 26.55 -8.95
C MET A 647 -3.88 25.86 -8.65
N ILE A 648 -4.45 26.09 -7.47
CA ILE A 648 -5.78 25.59 -7.08
C ILE A 648 -6.84 26.14 -8.05
N GLU A 649 -6.85 27.46 -8.30
CA GLU A 649 -7.82 28.09 -9.20
C GLU A 649 -7.78 27.48 -10.61
N ILE A 650 -6.57 27.26 -11.17
CA ILE A 650 -6.40 26.62 -12.49
C ILE A 650 -6.96 25.20 -12.49
N SER A 651 -6.63 24.42 -11.47
CA SER A 651 -7.09 23.02 -11.38
C SER A 651 -8.59 22.89 -11.17
N GLN A 652 -9.20 23.81 -10.41
CA GLN A 652 -10.65 23.88 -10.24
C GLN A 652 -11.35 24.24 -11.55
N GLU A 653 -10.84 25.23 -12.30
CA GLU A 653 -11.41 25.65 -13.58
C GLU A 653 -11.32 24.53 -14.63
N ASP A 654 -10.15 23.88 -14.80
CA ASP A 654 -9.95 22.83 -15.77
C ASP A 654 -10.59 21.50 -15.38
N ALA A 655 -10.83 21.29 -14.07
CA ALA A 655 -11.44 20.09 -13.48
C ALA A 655 -10.84 18.75 -13.99
N PRO A 656 -9.51 18.55 -13.96
CA PRO A 656 -8.90 17.27 -14.36
C PRO A 656 -9.24 16.14 -13.39
N LEU A 657 -9.59 16.49 -12.15
CA LEU A 657 -10.02 15.58 -11.09
C LEU A 657 -11.35 16.05 -10.51
N LEU A 658 -12.17 15.11 -10.07
CA LEU A 658 -13.24 15.35 -9.10
C LEU A 658 -12.62 15.17 -7.73
N ASN A 659 -12.41 16.28 -7.01
CA ASN A 659 -11.79 16.29 -5.69
C ASN A 659 -12.72 15.60 -4.69
N GLY A 660 -12.45 14.37 -4.34
CA GLY A 660 -13.32 13.59 -3.47
C GLY A 660 -13.18 13.97 -2.01
N TRP A 661 -12.49 13.18 -1.23
CA TRP A 661 -12.44 13.38 0.23
C TRP A 661 -11.09 12.96 0.84
N SER A 662 -10.81 13.50 2.01
CA SER A 662 -9.77 13.03 2.96
C SER A 662 -10.48 12.41 4.15
N GLU A 663 -10.06 11.23 4.55
CA GLU A 663 -10.72 10.49 5.62
C GLU A 663 -9.92 10.46 6.92
N GLU A 664 -10.60 10.16 8.01
CA GLU A 664 -9.97 9.79 9.26
C GLU A 664 -9.43 8.35 9.13
N PHE A 665 -8.15 8.17 9.42
CA PHE A 665 -7.45 6.89 9.37
C PHE A 665 -7.28 6.34 10.77
N GLY A 666 -7.62 5.08 10.96
CA GLY A 666 -7.50 4.40 12.24
C GLY A 666 -6.78 3.08 12.15
N GLY A 667 -6.34 2.57 13.29
CA GLY A 667 -5.89 1.21 13.47
C GLY A 667 -6.84 0.43 14.36
N ALA A 668 -6.83 -0.88 14.25
CA ALA A 668 -7.50 -1.77 15.18
C ALA A 668 -6.47 -2.70 15.82
N TYR A 669 -6.39 -2.69 17.14
CA TYR A 669 -5.41 -3.47 17.87
C TYR A 669 -6.08 -4.22 19.02
N HIS A 670 -5.76 -5.48 19.18
CA HIS A 670 -6.18 -6.24 20.33
C HIS A 670 -5.47 -5.74 21.60
N GLN A 671 -6.06 -6.01 22.78
CA GLN A 671 -5.51 -5.63 24.09
C GLN A 671 -4.11 -6.17 24.39
N TRP A 672 -3.63 -7.15 23.62
CA TRP A 672 -2.27 -7.69 23.72
C TRP A 672 -1.28 -7.07 22.75
N VAL A 673 -1.72 -6.11 21.92
CA VAL A 673 -0.87 -5.35 21.01
C VAL A 673 -0.62 -3.96 21.61
N PHE A 674 0.63 -3.56 21.64
CA PHE A 674 1.09 -2.31 22.26
C PHE A 674 1.82 -1.44 21.25
N ASN A 675 1.91 -0.16 21.57
CA ASN A 675 2.66 0.84 20.82
C ASN A 675 2.07 1.18 19.45
N GLY A 676 0.84 0.78 19.15
CA GLY A 676 0.17 1.15 17.92
C GLY A 676 -0.16 2.65 17.88
N LYS A 677 0.47 3.41 16.97
CA LYS A 677 0.16 4.82 16.70
C LYS A 677 -0.02 4.98 15.19
N PRO A 678 -1.28 5.04 14.69
CA PRO A 678 -1.55 5.09 13.27
C PRO A 678 -0.90 6.30 12.60
N SER A 679 -0.39 6.09 11.40
CA SER A 679 0.14 7.14 10.52
C SER A 679 0.16 6.64 9.09
N ASN A 680 -0.22 7.48 8.15
CA ASN A 680 -0.08 7.19 6.73
C ASN A 680 1.26 7.67 6.16
N ILE A 681 1.99 8.53 6.87
CA ILE A 681 3.33 9.02 6.45
C ILE A 681 4.43 8.10 6.97
N ILE A 682 4.32 7.64 8.22
CA ILE A 682 5.29 6.71 8.81
C ILE A 682 4.95 5.29 8.35
N ARG A 683 5.68 4.79 7.36
CA ARG A 683 5.42 3.48 6.75
C ARG A 683 6.18 2.34 7.43
N ASP A 684 7.21 2.63 8.22
CA ASP A 684 8.03 1.68 8.97
C ASP A 684 7.54 1.47 10.42
N GLN A 685 6.23 1.26 10.61
CA GLN A 685 5.61 1.13 11.95
C GLN A 685 5.85 -0.24 12.59
N LEU A 686 6.01 -1.28 11.79
CA LEU A 686 6.12 -2.68 12.24
C LEU A 686 7.18 -2.92 13.34
N PRO A 687 8.40 -2.36 13.29
CA PRO A 687 9.41 -2.58 14.32
C PRO A 687 9.01 -2.11 15.73
N TYR A 688 8.10 -1.12 15.81
CA TYR A 688 7.66 -0.50 17.06
C TYR A 688 6.51 -1.24 17.74
N LEU A 689 5.76 -2.07 17.00
CA LEU A 689 4.67 -2.87 17.55
C LEU A 689 5.24 -3.95 18.47
N ARG A 690 4.60 -4.10 19.63
CA ARG A 690 4.91 -5.15 20.59
C ARG A 690 3.65 -5.96 20.89
N ILE A 691 3.80 -7.26 21.05
CA ILE A 691 2.71 -8.15 21.46
C ILE A 691 3.02 -8.82 22.82
N ASP A 692 1.96 -9.21 23.53
CA ASP A 692 2.04 -10.14 24.66
C ASP A 692 1.47 -11.49 24.20
N PRO A 693 2.33 -12.46 23.85
CA PRO A 693 1.89 -13.75 23.33
C PRO A 693 1.11 -14.59 24.35
N LEU A 694 1.41 -14.42 25.65
CA LEU A 694 0.73 -15.18 26.69
C LEU A 694 -0.68 -14.66 26.92
N LEU A 695 -0.85 -13.33 26.95
CA LEU A 695 -2.17 -12.70 27.03
C LEU A 695 -3.01 -13.05 25.78
N ARG A 696 -2.41 -12.99 24.57
CA ARG A 696 -3.06 -13.42 23.32
C ARG A 696 -3.58 -14.85 23.44
N LYS A 697 -2.71 -15.79 23.81
CA LYS A 697 -3.07 -17.19 23.95
C LYS A 697 -4.22 -17.40 24.93
N ALA A 698 -4.16 -16.76 26.09
CA ALA A 698 -5.19 -16.85 27.10
C ALA A 698 -6.55 -16.32 26.58
N LYS A 699 -6.54 -15.15 25.91
CA LYS A 699 -7.76 -14.53 25.39
C LYS A 699 -8.36 -15.29 24.22
N ILE A 700 -7.55 -15.79 23.28
CA ILE A 700 -8.03 -16.64 22.20
C ILE A 700 -8.68 -17.92 22.73
N GLN A 701 -8.08 -18.54 23.71
CA GLN A 701 -8.66 -19.72 24.36
C GLN A 701 -9.97 -19.40 25.08
N GLU A 702 -10.05 -18.26 25.78
CA GLU A 702 -11.28 -17.79 26.43
C GLU A 702 -12.40 -17.56 25.41
N TRP A 703 -12.12 -16.91 24.28
CA TRP A 703 -13.12 -16.53 23.29
C TRP A 703 -13.56 -17.67 22.38
N ASN A 704 -12.70 -18.62 22.12
CA ASN A 704 -12.94 -19.74 21.19
C ASN A 704 -13.20 -21.07 21.92
N GLN A 705 -13.74 -21.02 23.14
CA GLN A 705 -14.17 -22.23 23.83
C GLN A 705 -15.33 -22.91 23.07
N ALA A 706 -15.10 -24.13 22.66
CA ALA A 706 -16.12 -24.92 21.99
C ALA A 706 -17.26 -25.25 22.98
N HIS A 707 -18.46 -24.79 22.70
CA HIS A 707 -19.65 -25.22 23.42
C HIS A 707 -20.01 -26.66 23.03
N VAL A 708 -19.52 -27.63 23.78
CA VAL A 708 -19.75 -29.05 23.49
C VAL A 708 -21.16 -29.54 23.82
N TRP A 709 -21.96 -28.77 24.59
CA TRP A 709 -23.31 -29.14 24.99
C TRP A 709 -24.25 -29.45 23.82
N PRO A 710 -24.23 -28.79 22.62
CA PRO A 710 -25.08 -29.16 21.50
C PRO A 710 -24.75 -30.55 20.95
N LEU A 711 -23.44 -30.93 20.97
CA LEU A 711 -22.99 -32.26 20.52
C LEU A 711 -23.46 -33.38 21.47
N VAL A 712 -23.67 -33.05 22.75
CA VAL A 712 -24.24 -34.00 23.73
C VAL A 712 -25.75 -34.00 23.64
N LEU A 713 -26.38 -32.85 23.47
CA LEU A 713 -27.87 -32.75 23.41
C LEU A 713 -28.45 -33.37 22.13
N ALA A 714 -27.78 -33.22 20.98
CA ALA A 714 -28.27 -33.74 19.70
C ALA A 714 -28.45 -35.28 19.70
N PRO A 715 -27.48 -36.11 20.13
CA PRO A 715 -27.66 -37.55 20.30
C PRO A 715 -28.76 -37.91 21.33
N PHE A 716 -28.85 -37.15 22.43
CA PHE A 716 -29.86 -37.37 23.45
C PHE A 716 -31.29 -37.13 22.89
N LEU A 717 -31.48 -36.03 22.16
CA LEU A 717 -32.75 -35.74 21.47
C LEU A 717 -33.07 -36.79 20.42
N PHE A 718 -32.08 -37.24 19.65
CA PHE A 718 -32.24 -38.30 18.67
C PHE A 718 -32.67 -39.62 19.34
N LEU A 719 -32.06 -39.99 20.45
CA LEU A 719 -32.44 -41.17 21.22
C LEU A 719 -33.88 -41.05 21.77
N MET A 720 -34.25 -39.88 22.32
CA MET A 720 -35.62 -39.62 22.78
C MET A 720 -36.66 -39.76 21.67
N LEU A 721 -36.38 -39.22 20.47
CA LEU A 721 -37.22 -39.30 19.31
C LEU A 721 -37.29 -40.73 18.73
N ALA A 722 -36.25 -41.54 18.92
CA ALA A 722 -36.22 -42.94 18.50
C ALA A 722 -37.03 -43.88 19.42
N ILE A 723 -37.28 -43.51 20.67
CA ILE A 723 -38.07 -44.34 21.63
C ILE A 723 -39.48 -44.66 21.14
N PRO A 724 -40.29 -43.69 20.65
CA PRO A 724 -41.64 -44.00 20.13
C PRO A 724 -41.59 -44.92 18.90
N ALA A 725 -40.62 -44.68 18.00
CA ALA A 725 -40.44 -45.52 16.81
C ALA A 725 -40.05 -46.96 17.20
N TRP A 726 -39.14 -47.11 18.17
CA TRP A 726 -38.76 -48.45 18.71
C TRP A 726 -39.91 -49.15 19.41
N ARG A 727 -40.72 -48.43 20.20
CA ARG A 727 -41.93 -48.97 20.84
C ARG A 727 -42.97 -49.43 19.79
N ALA A 728 -43.20 -48.63 18.75
CA ALA A 728 -44.11 -48.98 17.67
C ALA A 728 -43.62 -50.22 16.89
N TRP A 729 -42.30 -50.28 16.61
CA TRP A 729 -41.70 -51.43 15.95
C TRP A 729 -41.81 -52.71 16.79
N LYS A 730 -41.53 -52.65 18.09
CA LYS A 730 -41.62 -53.74 19.02
C LYS A 730 -43.08 -54.22 19.15
N LYS A 731 -44.10 -53.34 19.17
CA LYS A 731 -45.52 -53.65 19.18
C LYS A 731 -45.91 -54.37 17.91
N ARG A 732 -45.43 -53.97 16.72
CA ARG A 732 -45.69 -54.65 15.45
C ARG A 732 -45.06 -56.04 15.39
N GLN A 733 -43.88 -56.24 15.92
CA GLN A 733 -43.23 -57.55 15.99
C GLN A 733 -44.06 -58.54 16.89
N ASN A 734 -44.49 -58.08 18.05
CA ASN A 734 -45.27 -58.90 18.95
C ASN A 734 -46.65 -59.29 18.36
N GLN A 735 -47.26 -58.40 17.55
CA GLN A 735 -48.52 -58.72 16.85
C GLN A 735 -48.32 -59.79 15.77
N ARG A 736 -47.25 -59.84 15.06
CA ARG A 736 -46.90 -60.88 14.07
C ARG A 736 -46.64 -62.23 14.74
N ALA A 737 -46.00 -62.22 15.92
CA ALA A 737 -45.74 -63.45 16.65
C ALA A 737 -47.09 -64.16 17.18
N VAL A 738 -48.07 -63.33 17.48
CA VAL A 738 -49.40 -63.87 17.94
C VAL A 738 -50.20 -64.47 16.77
N VAL A 739 -50.17 -63.90 15.58
CA VAL A 739 -50.88 -64.42 14.39
C VAL A 739 -50.28 -65.78 13.96
N GLY A 740 -48.90 -65.91 14.03
CA GLY A 740 -48.28 -67.19 13.68
C GLY A 740 -48.56 -68.36 14.64
N ARG A 741 -49.14 -68.11 15.84
CA ARG A 741 -49.50 -69.18 16.78
C ARG A 741 -50.99 -69.71 16.61
N MET A 742 -51.83 -69.06 15.81
CA MET A 742 -53.18 -69.45 15.56
C MET A 742 -53.37 -70.33 14.31
N GLU A 743 -52.30 -70.57 13.55
CA GLU A 743 -52.36 -71.42 12.34
C GLU A 743 -51.56 -72.72 12.46
N SER A 744 -51.25 -73.20 13.70
CA SER A 744 -50.63 -74.51 13.90
C SER A 744 -51.50 -75.43 14.78
#